data_f92b9dd57c48a1fa3a1773ec4af609fa
#
_entry.id   f92b9dd57c48a1fa3a1773ec4af609fa
#
_cell.length_a   1.000
_cell.length_b   1.000
_cell.length_c   1.000
_cell.angle_alpha   90.00
_cell.angle_beta   90.00
_cell.angle_gamma   90.00
#
_symmetry.space_group_name_H-M   'P 1'
#
loop_
_entity.id
_entity.type
_entity.pdbx_description
1 polymer ?
#
loop_
_entity_poly.entity_id
_entity_poly.type
_entity_poly.pdbx_seq_one_letter_code
_entity_poly.pdbx_strand_id
1 'polypeptide(L)'
;MTDVKKGLTADEVEQLTNDGMVNVSVGKQSKTIGQIVAGNVFTYFNLIFAVFAVLLAFVRSYNNMTFLPVIISNMFIGIIQEIRAKKVLDKLTVVNAPKTSVIRDGQLHTVASETLVKGDLCVFSAGNQLSADAILVDGFVRVNESLVTGESDEVVKNAGDILLSGSFIVSGECKAVLTNVGLDAYAAKLAIEAKAGRKKHKTDMMQSLDKLVKTIGVLIIPIGAGLFLQSRFAVGGSIKSSIDSMVASLVGMIPEGLYLLASVALVVSVMRLGKKNVIVHEMNCVETLARVNVLCVDKTGTITRPDMSVTHVEILDYTDGYGKHTDYHETERIIKNVVAAISSDNATMEAIHSYYGIEEECECDQVFPFSSQNKYSGARYGKDVYLLGAPEYLLLDSYPDYRNIIDKYSCNGERIVVFGLANEQITGEAVTKAITPMAFIILENEIRETAKETFEYFKKQGVAIKVISGDNPLTASKVAIRAGIDDATHYIDATTLKTDKDIGDAVQKYTVFGRVIPEQKKKIIEAFKMAGNVVAMTGDGVNDVLALKCADCSVAMASGSEAASNAAQIVLLDSDFSKMPDVVGEGRRVVNNIKRSASLFLAKNIFSMLLTIFTLISVNLYPLYPTQLSFLGIFTIGVPAFFLALQPNKSLIKGDFLLNVVLKALPTGLTDFIVVTIITIYGNCTGAPHEQTATAATLVLLTVGMAALVRVCKPFDIIRVCVCVAMACGIVFSMIFLRSLFAMVVLNGLALNLTVMMMVLSLPLYRYVCRMTAWLIDFFENHNRHFRHLLKG
;
A
#
# COMPACT_ATOMS: atom_id res chain seq x y z
N MET A 1 24.54 -37.54 1.24
CA MET A 1 24.50 -36.69 0.02
C MET A 1 23.26 -37.07 -0.75
N THR A 2 22.42 -36.09 -1.03
CA THR A 2 21.16 -36.32 -1.78
C THR A 2 21.47 -36.84 -3.17
N ASP A 3 20.78 -37.88 -3.61
CA ASP A 3 20.94 -38.43 -4.98
C ASP A 3 20.40 -37.37 -5.97
N VAL A 4 21.31 -36.89 -6.83
CA VAL A 4 21.01 -35.82 -7.84
C VAL A 4 19.95 -36.25 -8.86
N LYS A 5 19.62 -37.54 -8.96
CA LYS A 5 18.58 -38.04 -9.87
C LYS A 5 17.24 -38.33 -9.19
N LYS A 6 17.27 -38.72 -7.90
CA LYS A 6 16.05 -39.15 -7.19
C LYS A 6 15.55 -38.17 -6.15
N GLY A 7 16.39 -37.24 -5.65
CA GLY A 7 16.03 -36.37 -4.53
C GLY A 7 15.87 -37.16 -3.22
N LEU A 8 15.22 -36.50 -2.24
CA LEU A 8 14.87 -37.12 -0.94
C LEU A 8 13.62 -38.00 -1.07
N THR A 9 13.59 -39.05 -0.24
CA THR A 9 12.39 -39.90 -0.07
C THR A 9 11.39 -39.26 0.86
N ALA A 10 10.11 -39.70 0.80
CA ALA A 10 9.05 -39.20 1.67
C ALA A 10 9.38 -39.38 3.18
N ASP A 11 10.00 -40.53 3.55
CA ASP A 11 10.38 -40.82 4.93
C ASP A 11 11.49 -39.89 5.43
N GLU A 12 12.50 -39.59 4.58
CA GLU A 12 13.58 -38.63 4.89
C GLU A 12 13.03 -37.20 5.08
N VAL A 13 12.06 -36.79 4.26
CA VAL A 13 11.41 -35.47 4.38
C VAL A 13 10.63 -35.40 5.69
N GLU A 14 9.91 -36.44 6.08
CA GLU A 14 9.17 -36.47 7.34
C GLU A 14 10.14 -36.41 8.54
N GLN A 15 11.24 -37.15 8.51
CA GLN A 15 12.26 -37.13 9.55
C GLN A 15 12.88 -35.72 9.69
N LEU A 16 13.31 -35.10 8.59
CA LEU A 16 13.90 -33.75 8.60
C LEU A 16 12.88 -32.69 9.05
N THR A 17 11.60 -32.89 8.74
CA THR A 17 10.52 -32.04 9.22
C THR A 17 10.38 -32.13 10.75
N ASN A 18 10.42 -33.32 11.30
CA ASN A 18 10.35 -33.57 12.76
C ASN A 18 11.58 -33.03 13.49
N ASP A 19 12.75 -33.07 12.85
CA ASP A 19 14.01 -32.51 13.36
C ASP A 19 14.05 -30.97 13.27
N GLY A 20 13.00 -30.33 12.72
CA GLY A 20 12.89 -28.88 12.61
C GLY A 20 13.75 -28.28 11.48
N MET A 21 14.31 -29.09 10.58
CA MET A 21 15.11 -28.64 9.43
C MET A 21 14.25 -28.21 8.23
N VAL A 22 13.24 -27.37 8.49
CA VAL A 22 12.23 -26.90 7.55
C VAL A 22 12.46 -25.42 7.24
N ASN A 23 12.18 -25.01 6.02
CA ASN A 23 12.32 -23.63 5.56
C ASN A 23 11.18 -22.73 6.06
N VAL A 24 11.11 -22.53 7.39
CA VAL A 24 10.10 -21.65 8.01
C VAL A 24 10.45 -20.20 7.76
N SER A 25 9.55 -19.44 7.15
CA SER A 25 9.79 -18.03 6.81
C SER A 25 9.93 -17.15 8.06
N VAL A 26 11.04 -16.42 8.17
CA VAL A 26 11.37 -15.52 9.31
C VAL A 26 10.56 -14.21 9.29
N GLY A 27 9.83 -13.92 8.22
CA GLY A 27 9.29 -12.58 7.91
C GLY A 27 7.88 -12.31 8.36
N LYS A 28 7.02 -13.31 8.49
CA LYS A 28 5.55 -13.12 8.59
C LYS A 28 4.95 -13.84 9.80
N GLN A 29 5.52 -13.68 10.99
CA GLN A 29 4.76 -14.04 12.19
C GLN A 29 3.59 -13.06 12.33
N SER A 30 2.42 -13.44 11.78
CA SER A 30 1.18 -12.77 12.12
C SER A 30 1.02 -12.80 13.63
N LYS A 31 0.57 -11.70 14.25
CA LYS A 31 0.36 -11.65 15.70
C LYS A 31 -0.42 -12.87 16.16
N THR A 32 -0.01 -13.50 17.24
CA THR A 32 -0.80 -14.57 17.88
C THR A 32 -2.11 -14.01 18.43
N ILE A 33 -3.12 -14.87 18.62
CA ILE A 33 -4.40 -14.43 19.23
C ILE A 33 -4.15 -13.80 20.60
N GLY A 34 -3.22 -14.37 21.39
CA GLY A 34 -2.83 -13.80 22.69
C GLY A 34 -2.23 -12.39 22.56
N GLN A 35 -1.38 -12.15 21.56
CA GLN A 35 -0.81 -10.83 21.30
C GLN A 35 -1.87 -9.82 20.82
N ILE A 36 -2.87 -10.27 20.06
CA ILE A 36 -4.01 -9.42 19.65
C ILE A 36 -4.82 -9.01 20.88
N VAL A 37 -5.18 -9.97 21.73
CA VAL A 37 -5.92 -9.69 22.97
C VAL A 37 -5.12 -8.76 23.86
N ALA A 38 -3.87 -9.07 24.16
CA ALA A 38 -3.00 -8.24 25.00
C ALA A 38 -2.84 -6.81 24.43
N GLY A 39 -2.65 -6.67 23.12
CA GLY A 39 -2.50 -5.38 22.47
C GLY A 39 -3.75 -4.50 22.51
N ASN A 40 -4.95 -5.09 22.57
CA ASN A 40 -6.21 -4.34 22.69
C ASN A 40 -6.58 -4.08 24.14
N VAL A 41 -6.20 -4.96 25.10
CA VAL A 41 -6.51 -4.82 26.53
C VAL A 41 -5.53 -3.85 27.19
N PHE A 42 -4.23 -4.06 27.05
CA PHE A 42 -3.18 -3.29 27.74
C PHE A 42 -2.73 -2.06 26.95
N THR A 43 -3.69 -1.20 26.60
CA THR A 43 -3.37 0.10 26.01
C THR A 43 -3.14 1.14 27.11
N TYR A 44 -2.36 2.19 26.81
CA TYR A 44 -2.13 3.29 27.75
C TYR A 44 -3.43 3.91 28.27
N PHE A 45 -4.41 4.14 27.41
CA PHE A 45 -5.68 4.73 27.85
C PHE A 45 -6.55 3.76 28.64
N ASN A 46 -6.55 2.47 28.30
CA ASN A 46 -7.30 1.48 29.09
C ASN A 46 -6.76 1.41 30.53
N LEU A 47 -5.44 1.56 30.72
CA LEU A 47 -4.85 1.66 32.04
C LEU A 47 -5.32 2.91 32.80
N ILE A 48 -5.37 4.08 32.15
CA ILE A 48 -5.91 5.32 32.76
C ILE A 48 -7.39 5.11 33.14
N PHE A 49 -8.19 4.53 32.27
CA PHE A 49 -9.60 4.25 32.57
C PHE A 49 -9.78 3.25 33.71
N ALA A 50 -8.91 2.26 33.81
CA ALA A 50 -8.89 1.36 34.96
C ALA A 50 -8.61 2.10 36.27
N VAL A 51 -7.65 3.06 36.24
CA VAL A 51 -7.39 3.94 37.41
C VAL A 51 -8.62 4.80 37.74
N PHE A 52 -9.29 5.39 36.74
CA PHE A 52 -10.51 6.16 36.96
C PHE A 52 -11.63 5.30 37.57
N ALA A 53 -11.78 4.06 37.07
CA ALA A 53 -12.77 3.13 37.63
C ALA A 53 -12.48 2.82 39.10
N VAL A 54 -11.23 2.58 39.47
CA VAL A 54 -10.81 2.35 40.86
C VAL A 54 -11.10 3.57 41.75
N LEU A 55 -10.75 4.77 41.26
CA LEU A 55 -10.99 6.03 41.99
C LEU A 55 -12.49 6.27 42.22
N LEU A 56 -13.34 6.06 41.21
CA LEU A 56 -14.79 6.21 41.31
C LEU A 56 -15.39 5.15 42.23
N ALA A 57 -14.90 3.91 42.20
CA ALA A 57 -15.31 2.86 43.12
C ALA A 57 -14.96 3.21 44.58
N PHE A 58 -13.75 3.74 44.80
CA PHE A 58 -13.30 4.15 46.15
C PHE A 58 -14.23 5.20 46.76
N VAL A 59 -14.70 6.18 45.95
CA VAL A 59 -15.66 7.20 46.43
C VAL A 59 -17.12 6.79 46.30
N ARG A 60 -17.41 5.51 45.97
CA ARG A 60 -18.76 4.95 45.76
C ARG A 60 -19.60 5.71 44.71
N SER A 61 -18.96 6.19 43.67
CA SER A 61 -19.62 6.93 42.56
C SER A 61 -19.90 6.02 41.36
N TYR A 62 -20.59 4.89 41.58
CA TYR A 62 -20.79 3.85 40.57
C TYR A 62 -21.58 4.33 39.35
N ASN A 63 -22.51 5.26 39.50
CA ASN A 63 -23.28 5.82 38.39
C ASN A 63 -22.37 6.53 37.37
N ASN A 64 -21.23 7.05 37.78
CA ASN A 64 -20.29 7.73 36.93
C ASN A 64 -19.33 6.80 36.15
N MET A 65 -19.51 5.47 36.28
CA MET A 65 -18.73 4.44 35.56
C MET A 65 -19.33 4.04 34.20
N THR A 66 -20.30 4.76 33.64
CA THR A 66 -20.98 4.44 32.36
C THR A 66 -20.04 4.49 31.15
N PHE A 67 -18.83 5.03 31.27
CA PHE A 67 -17.79 4.93 30.23
C PHE A 67 -17.20 3.50 30.12
N LEU A 68 -17.22 2.68 31.18
CA LEU A 68 -16.67 1.33 31.18
C LEU A 68 -17.35 0.41 30.16
N PRO A 69 -18.70 0.28 30.09
CA PRO A 69 -19.35 -0.47 29.01
C PRO A 69 -18.91 -0.06 27.60
N VAL A 70 -18.70 1.23 27.37
CA VAL A 70 -18.25 1.74 26.08
C VAL A 70 -16.82 1.25 25.77
N ILE A 71 -15.90 1.35 26.74
CA ILE A 71 -14.51 0.92 26.58
C ILE A 71 -14.44 -0.61 26.39
N ILE A 72 -15.17 -1.36 27.21
CA ILE A 72 -15.24 -2.83 27.10
C ILE A 72 -15.78 -3.23 25.73
N SER A 73 -16.85 -2.59 25.25
CA SER A 73 -17.40 -2.83 23.93
C SER A 73 -16.40 -2.51 22.82
N ASN A 74 -15.71 -1.38 22.92
CA ASN A 74 -14.67 -0.99 21.97
C ASN A 74 -13.51 -2.02 21.95
N MET A 75 -13.10 -2.50 23.11
CA MET A 75 -12.06 -3.52 23.25
C MET A 75 -12.49 -4.84 22.58
N PHE A 76 -13.72 -5.33 22.85
CA PHE A 76 -14.26 -6.53 22.21
C PHE A 76 -14.39 -6.38 20.70
N ILE A 77 -14.90 -5.24 20.21
CA ILE A 77 -14.99 -4.94 18.77
C ILE A 77 -13.59 -4.99 18.16
N GLY A 78 -12.59 -4.37 18.79
CA GLY A 78 -11.21 -4.37 18.34
C GLY A 78 -10.62 -5.77 18.22
N ILE A 79 -10.76 -6.57 19.25
CA ILE A 79 -10.28 -7.97 19.29
C ILE A 79 -10.95 -8.80 18.19
N ILE A 80 -12.28 -8.75 18.09
CA ILE A 80 -13.04 -9.53 17.09
C ILE A 80 -12.62 -9.13 15.67
N GLN A 81 -12.49 -7.83 15.40
CA GLN A 81 -12.13 -7.33 14.08
C GLN A 81 -10.68 -7.71 13.72
N GLU A 82 -9.74 -7.58 14.65
CA GLU A 82 -8.33 -7.95 14.41
C GLU A 82 -8.17 -9.47 14.20
N ILE A 83 -8.93 -10.30 14.93
CA ILE A 83 -8.96 -11.76 14.72
C ILE A 83 -9.57 -12.09 13.34
N ARG A 84 -10.67 -11.43 12.95
CA ARG A 84 -11.27 -11.63 11.61
C ARG A 84 -10.30 -11.22 10.51
N ALA A 85 -9.61 -10.10 10.66
CA ALA A 85 -8.58 -9.64 9.73
C ALA A 85 -7.47 -10.66 9.59
N LYS A 86 -6.95 -11.14 10.74
CA LYS A 86 -5.93 -12.18 10.75
C LYS A 86 -6.37 -13.42 9.97
N LYS A 87 -7.56 -13.95 10.23
CA LYS A 87 -8.08 -15.15 9.54
C LYS A 87 -8.18 -14.96 8.03
N VAL A 88 -8.58 -13.76 7.57
CA VAL A 88 -8.66 -13.44 6.14
C VAL A 88 -7.27 -13.33 5.53
N LEU A 89 -6.35 -12.62 6.19
CA LEU A 89 -4.97 -12.49 5.73
C LEU A 89 -4.25 -13.85 5.70
N ASP A 90 -4.38 -14.65 6.76
CA ASP A 90 -3.79 -15.99 6.83
C ASP A 90 -4.31 -16.88 5.68
N LYS A 91 -5.63 -16.84 5.38
CA LYS A 91 -6.22 -17.57 4.26
C LYS A 91 -5.68 -17.12 2.90
N LEU A 92 -5.55 -15.80 2.68
CA LEU A 92 -5.01 -15.25 1.45
C LEU A 92 -3.51 -15.55 1.29
N THR A 93 -2.76 -15.57 2.38
CA THR A 93 -1.33 -15.91 2.39
C THR A 93 -1.10 -17.39 2.01
N VAL A 94 -1.96 -18.31 2.49
CA VAL A 94 -1.88 -19.73 2.13
C VAL A 94 -2.15 -19.96 0.64
N VAL A 95 -3.09 -19.23 0.05
CA VAL A 95 -3.41 -19.35 -1.39
C VAL A 95 -2.25 -18.86 -2.27
N ASN A 96 -1.47 -17.89 -1.78
CA ASN A 96 -0.37 -17.24 -2.50
C ASN A 96 1.01 -17.55 -1.88
N ALA A 97 1.14 -18.62 -1.10
CA ALA A 97 2.45 -19.05 -0.59
C ALA A 97 3.38 -19.30 -1.78
N PRO A 98 4.62 -18.76 -1.77
CA PRO A 98 5.62 -19.07 -2.78
C PRO A 98 5.74 -20.58 -2.94
N LYS A 99 5.78 -21.04 -4.19
CA LYS A 99 5.90 -22.47 -4.51
C LYS A 99 7.25 -22.71 -5.16
N THR A 100 7.86 -23.83 -4.83
CA THR A 100 9.13 -24.24 -5.42
C THR A 100 8.98 -25.62 -6.00
N SER A 101 9.53 -25.83 -7.20
CA SER A 101 9.60 -27.13 -7.84
C SER A 101 10.72 -27.95 -7.19
N VAL A 102 10.41 -29.14 -6.71
CA VAL A 102 11.34 -30.03 -6.00
C VAL A 102 11.23 -31.46 -6.54
N ILE A 103 12.36 -32.12 -6.67
CA ILE A 103 12.43 -33.52 -7.07
C ILE A 103 12.50 -34.37 -5.77
N ARG A 104 11.46 -35.20 -5.54
CA ARG A 104 11.38 -36.15 -4.44
C ARG A 104 10.94 -37.51 -5.00
N ASP A 105 11.53 -38.58 -4.53
CA ASP A 105 11.28 -39.95 -5.04
C ASP A 105 11.42 -40.08 -6.56
N GLY A 106 12.28 -39.27 -7.20
CA GLY A 106 12.48 -39.24 -8.64
C GLY A 106 11.37 -38.53 -9.44
N GLN A 107 10.41 -37.89 -8.77
CA GLN A 107 9.30 -37.15 -9.41
C GLN A 107 9.39 -35.67 -9.08
N LEU A 108 9.00 -34.84 -10.06
CA LEU A 108 8.92 -33.39 -9.89
C LEU A 108 7.59 -33.03 -9.18
N HIS A 109 7.70 -32.37 -8.04
CA HIS A 109 6.57 -31.87 -7.25
C HIS A 109 6.69 -30.37 -7.08
N THR A 110 5.57 -29.67 -7.12
CA THR A 110 5.49 -28.25 -6.76
C THR A 110 4.95 -28.15 -5.33
N VAL A 111 5.81 -27.71 -4.39
CA VAL A 111 5.48 -27.61 -2.96
C VAL A 111 5.54 -26.16 -2.48
N ALA A 112 4.85 -25.84 -1.37
CA ALA A 112 5.00 -24.54 -0.74
C ALA A 112 6.44 -24.36 -0.23
N SER A 113 7.05 -23.21 -0.48
CA SER A 113 8.45 -22.97 -0.07
C SER A 113 8.69 -23.11 1.44
N GLU A 114 7.65 -22.97 2.26
CA GLU A 114 7.71 -23.19 3.71
C GLU A 114 7.79 -24.68 4.11
N THR A 115 7.50 -25.60 3.19
CA THR A 115 7.57 -27.06 3.41
C THR A 115 8.85 -27.70 2.87
N LEU A 116 9.75 -26.89 2.32
CA LEU A 116 11.06 -27.34 1.88
C LEU A 116 11.91 -27.73 3.10
N VAL A 117 12.72 -28.80 2.94
CA VAL A 117 13.64 -29.26 3.97
C VAL A 117 15.09 -29.18 3.51
N LYS A 118 16.02 -29.17 4.45
CA LYS A 118 17.44 -29.21 4.13
C LYS A 118 17.74 -30.48 3.33
N GLY A 119 18.46 -30.33 2.20
CA GLY A 119 18.79 -31.45 1.31
C GLY A 119 17.79 -31.68 0.18
N ASP A 120 16.67 -30.94 0.11
CA ASP A 120 15.75 -31.00 -1.06
C ASP A 120 16.49 -30.65 -2.34
N LEU A 121 16.24 -31.40 -3.42
CA LEU A 121 16.70 -31.11 -4.77
C LEU A 121 15.66 -30.26 -5.50
N CYS A 122 15.92 -28.95 -5.58
CA CYS A 122 15.02 -27.99 -6.21
C CYS A 122 15.41 -27.72 -7.66
N VAL A 123 14.41 -27.44 -8.50
CA VAL A 123 14.56 -26.97 -9.87
C VAL A 123 14.17 -25.48 -9.89
N PHE A 124 15.12 -24.65 -10.33
CA PHE A 124 14.89 -23.22 -10.45
C PHE A 124 15.06 -22.77 -11.89
N SER A 125 14.18 -21.87 -12.34
CA SER A 125 14.15 -21.27 -13.67
C SER A 125 14.04 -19.74 -13.59
N ALA A 126 14.19 -19.09 -14.72
CA ALA A 126 14.06 -17.63 -14.84
C ALA A 126 12.77 -17.12 -14.18
N GLY A 127 12.89 -16.04 -13.37
CA GLY A 127 11.77 -15.46 -12.61
C GLY A 127 11.56 -16.03 -11.20
N ASN A 128 12.18 -17.19 -10.86
CA ASN A 128 12.05 -17.75 -9.52
C ASN A 128 12.90 -16.99 -8.51
N GLN A 129 12.39 -16.88 -7.28
CA GLN A 129 13.13 -16.39 -6.13
C GLN A 129 13.65 -17.57 -5.29
N LEU A 130 14.91 -17.52 -4.90
CA LEU A 130 15.53 -18.53 -4.04
C LEU A 130 15.01 -18.39 -2.60
N SER A 131 14.23 -19.39 -2.17
CA SER A 131 13.59 -19.40 -0.84
C SER A 131 14.54 -19.80 0.29
N ALA A 132 15.63 -20.51 -0.05
CA ALA A 132 16.66 -21.03 0.88
C ALA A 132 18.02 -20.98 0.20
N ASP A 133 19.13 -21.11 0.97
CA ASP A 133 20.45 -21.22 0.37
C ASP A 133 20.63 -22.60 -0.25
N ALA A 134 21.24 -22.67 -1.43
CA ALA A 134 21.42 -23.90 -2.17
C ALA A 134 22.82 -23.98 -2.80
N ILE A 135 23.24 -25.20 -3.17
CA ILE A 135 24.41 -25.44 -4.02
C ILE A 135 23.88 -25.92 -5.38
N LEU A 136 24.33 -25.27 -6.44
CA LEU A 136 24.00 -25.65 -7.80
C LEU A 136 24.66 -26.96 -8.16
N VAL A 137 23.91 -27.94 -8.65
CA VAL A 137 24.44 -29.31 -8.93
C VAL A 137 24.42 -29.60 -10.44
N ASP A 138 23.48 -29.03 -11.19
CA ASP A 138 23.32 -29.29 -12.61
C ASP A 138 22.75 -28.03 -13.30
N GLY A 139 23.23 -27.74 -14.51
CA GLY A 139 22.85 -26.57 -15.26
C GLY A 139 23.70 -25.33 -14.96
N PHE A 140 23.25 -24.16 -15.44
CA PHE A 140 23.84 -22.86 -15.13
C PHE A 140 22.74 -21.79 -15.10
N VAL A 141 22.95 -20.75 -14.31
CA VAL A 141 21.98 -19.64 -14.18
C VAL A 141 22.69 -18.31 -14.02
N ARG A 142 22.04 -17.24 -14.46
CA ARG A 142 22.38 -15.88 -14.06
C ARG A 142 21.48 -15.44 -12.91
N VAL A 143 22.10 -15.01 -11.83
CA VAL A 143 21.42 -14.66 -10.60
C VAL A 143 21.64 -13.20 -10.29
N ASN A 144 20.59 -12.49 -9.91
CA ASN A 144 20.70 -11.15 -9.35
C ASN A 144 20.64 -11.23 -7.81
N GLU A 145 21.74 -10.83 -7.17
CA GLU A 145 21.90 -10.87 -5.72
C GLU A 145 21.67 -9.51 -5.05
N SER A 146 21.21 -8.49 -5.78
CA SER A 146 21.08 -7.09 -5.32
C SER A 146 20.23 -6.92 -4.06
N LEU A 147 19.24 -7.78 -3.84
CA LEU A 147 18.39 -7.74 -2.64
C LEU A 147 19.11 -8.18 -1.38
N VAL A 148 20.22 -8.87 -1.55
CA VAL A 148 20.94 -9.57 -0.48
C VAL A 148 22.32 -8.94 -0.27
N THR A 149 23.07 -8.69 -1.34
CA THR A 149 24.41 -8.10 -1.30
C THR A 149 24.40 -6.59 -1.48
N GLY A 150 23.38 -6.03 -2.10
CA GLY A 150 23.30 -4.63 -2.50
C GLY A 150 23.97 -4.33 -3.85
N GLU A 151 24.65 -5.32 -4.45
CA GLU A 151 25.29 -5.22 -5.77
C GLU A 151 24.30 -5.67 -6.85
N SER A 152 24.14 -4.89 -7.90
CA SER A 152 23.10 -5.08 -8.91
C SER A 152 23.56 -5.86 -10.13
N ASP A 153 24.84 -6.19 -10.22
CA ASP A 153 25.39 -6.96 -11.34
C ASP A 153 24.88 -8.40 -11.30
N GLU A 154 24.50 -8.91 -12.48
CA GLU A 154 24.12 -10.31 -12.65
C GLU A 154 25.35 -11.21 -12.53
N VAL A 155 25.28 -12.18 -11.64
CA VAL A 155 26.37 -13.14 -11.40
C VAL A 155 26.06 -14.47 -12.08
N VAL A 156 26.96 -14.95 -12.93
CA VAL A 156 26.85 -16.28 -13.51
C VAL A 156 27.24 -17.32 -12.47
N LYS A 157 26.37 -18.31 -12.23
CA LYS A 157 26.59 -19.44 -11.33
C LYS A 157 26.60 -20.73 -12.12
N ASN A 158 27.59 -21.55 -11.85
CA ASN A 158 27.81 -22.87 -12.44
C ASN A 158 27.70 -23.97 -11.40
N ALA A 159 27.72 -25.22 -11.84
CA ALA A 159 27.71 -26.37 -10.92
C ALA A 159 28.85 -26.29 -9.89
N GLY A 160 28.48 -26.37 -8.62
CA GLY A 160 29.36 -26.19 -7.44
C GLY A 160 29.24 -24.81 -6.77
N ASP A 161 28.66 -23.82 -7.41
CA ASP A 161 28.49 -22.48 -6.84
C ASP A 161 27.34 -22.40 -5.85
N ILE A 162 27.46 -21.46 -4.90
CA ILE A 162 26.43 -21.19 -3.89
C ILE A 162 25.40 -20.21 -4.45
N LEU A 163 24.14 -20.57 -4.29
CA LEU A 163 22.96 -19.74 -4.54
C LEU A 163 22.44 -19.22 -3.20
N LEU A 164 22.40 -17.91 -3.03
CA LEU A 164 21.96 -17.26 -1.78
C LEU A 164 20.45 -17.08 -1.74
N SER A 165 19.84 -17.41 -0.63
CA SER A 165 18.40 -17.14 -0.40
C SER A 165 18.07 -15.66 -0.55
N GLY A 166 16.90 -15.33 -1.09
CA GLY A 166 16.48 -13.96 -1.35
C GLY A 166 16.94 -13.40 -2.71
N SER A 167 17.94 -14.02 -3.37
CA SER A 167 18.32 -13.73 -4.75
C SER A 167 17.27 -14.28 -5.71
N PHE A 168 17.30 -13.84 -6.98
CA PHE A 168 16.38 -14.35 -7.99
C PHE A 168 17.09 -14.67 -9.31
N ILE A 169 16.56 -15.69 -9.99
CA ILE A 169 17.11 -16.14 -11.27
C ILE A 169 16.63 -15.22 -12.37
N VAL A 170 17.59 -14.63 -13.12
CA VAL A 170 17.32 -13.73 -14.25
C VAL A 170 17.18 -14.52 -15.53
N SER A 171 18.03 -15.54 -15.75
CA SER A 171 18.01 -16.40 -16.92
C SER A 171 18.64 -17.76 -16.65
N GLY A 172 18.29 -18.75 -17.46
CA GLY A 172 18.73 -20.12 -17.36
C GLY A 172 17.84 -20.98 -16.46
N GLU A 173 18.23 -22.26 -16.38
CA GLU A 173 17.59 -23.29 -15.53
C GLU A 173 18.67 -24.09 -14.82
N CYS A 174 18.40 -24.47 -13.56
CA CYS A 174 19.35 -25.28 -12.79
C CYS A 174 18.65 -26.21 -11.80
N LYS A 175 19.38 -27.27 -11.40
CA LYS A 175 19.04 -28.09 -10.25
C LYS A 175 20.01 -27.76 -9.12
N ALA A 176 19.49 -27.49 -7.93
CA ALA A 176 20.27 -27.13 -6.77
C ALA A 176 19.75 -27.83 -5.51
N VAL A 177 20.69 -28.22 -4.63
CA VAL A 177 20.39 -28.88 -3.36
C VAL A 177 20.39 -27.84 -2.25
N LEU A 178 19.32 -27.79 -1.45
CA LEU A 178 19.20 -26.86 -0.33
C LEU A 178 20.19 -27.19 0.79
N THR A 179 20.94 -26.18 1.22
CA THR A 179 21.97 -26.30 2.26
C THR A 179 21.57 -25.69 3.58
N ASN A 180 21.03 -24.46 3.57
CA ASN A 180 20.54 -23.76 4.74
C ASN A 180 19.10 -23.35 4.55
N VAL A 181 18.24 -23.73 5.49
CA VAL A 181 16.79 -23.47 5.45
C VAL A 181 16.35 -22.67 6.68
N GLY A 182 15.21 -21.97 6.59
CA GLY A 182 14.59 -21.26 7.71
C GLY A 182 15.50 -20.16 8.29
N LEU A 183 15.75 -20.19 9.59
CA LEU A 183 16.55 -19.19 10.30
C LEU A 183 18.05 -19.20 9.91
N ASP A 184 18.53 -20.32 9.39
CA ASP A 184 19.94 -20.47 8.99
C ASP A 184 20.24 -19.94 7.61
N ALA A 185 19.20 -19.68 6.79
CA ALA A 185 19.33 -19.11 5.47
C ALA A 185 19.90 -17.67 5.52
N TYR A 186 20.71 -17.30 4.54
CA TYR A 186 21.40 -16.02 4.48
C TYR A 186 20.46 -14.82 4.54
N ALA A 187 19.38 -14.82 3.74
CA ALA A 187 18.38 -13.76 3.78
C ALA A 187 17.69 -13.65 5.15
N ALA A 188 17.50 -14.76 5.85
CA ALA A 188 16.89 -14.79 7.17
C ALA A 188 17.80 -14.11 8.21
N LYS A 189 19.09 -14.40 8.20
CA LYS A 189 20.09 -13.77 9.07
C LYS A 189 20.15 -12.27 8.84
N LEU A 190 20.25 -11.84 7.58
CA LEU A 190 20.19 -10.43 7.21
C LEU A 190 18.89 -9.74 7.67
N ALA A 191 17.74 -10.40 7.53
CA ALA A 191 16.46 -9.87 7.97
C ALA A 191 16.38 -9.70 9.49
N ILE A 192 17.01 -10.59 10.27
CA ILE A 192 17.08 -10.49 11.73
C ILE A 192 17.98 -9.31 12.15
N GLU A 193 19.17 -9.18 11.54
CA GLU A 193 20.06 -8.06 11.77
C GLU A 193 19.43 -6.71 11.39
N ALA A 194 18.77 -6.63 10.24
CA ALA A 194 18.07 -5.45 9.79
C ALA A 194 16.86 -5.07 10.67
N LYS A 195 16.17 -6.07 11.28
CA LYS A 195 15.04 -5.82 12.19
C LYS A 195 15.48 -5.17 13.50
N ALA A 196 16.69 -5.41 13.95
CA ALA A 196 17.24 -4.80 15.17
C ALA A 196 17.38 -3.26 15.06
N GLY A 197 17.45 -2.71 13.83
CA GLY A 197 17.61 -1.28 13.54
C GLY A 197 16.39 -0.56 12.92
N ARG A 198 15.42 -1.26 12.38
CA ARG A 198 14.31 -0.64 11.63
C ARG A 198 13.10 -0.33 12.50
N LYS A 199 12.83 0.96 12.72
CA LYS A 199 11.49 1.44 13.14
C LYS A 199 10.51 1.14 11.99
N LYS A 200 9.42 0.38 12.29
CA LYS A 200 8.32 0.19 11.32
C LYS A 200 7.86 1.54 10.81
N HIS A 201 7.94 1.78 9.52
CA HIS A 201 7.36 2.96 8.89
C HIS A 201 5.84 2.92 9.10
N LYS A 202 5.34 3.83 9.93
CA LYS A 202 3.90 4.08 10.08
C LYS A 202 3.49 5.08 8.99
N THR A 203 2.27 4.94 8.46
CA THR A 203 1.71 5.91 7.51
C THR A 203 1.53 7.28 8.16
N ASP A 204 1.47 8.33 7.35
CA ASP A 204 1.30 9.72 7.82
C ASP A 204 0.06 9.90 8.70
N MET A 205 -1.05 9.25 8.34
CA MET A 205 -2.28 9.28 9.12
C MET A 205 -2.07 8.63 10.48
N MET A 206 -1.47 7.42 10.51
CA MET A 206 -1.21 6.72 11.77
C MET A 206 -0.18 7.44 12.63
N GLN A 207 0.85 8.05 12.03
CA GLN A 207 1.81 8.90 12.75
C GLN A 207 1.13 10.12 13.36
N SER A 208 0.25 10.77 12.61
CA SER A 208 -0.53 11.93 13.06
C SER A 208 -1.46 11.57 14.22
N LEU A 209 -2.14 10.43 14.15
CA LEU A 209 -2.98 9.91 15.24
C LEU A 209 -2.15 9.56 16.49
N ASP A 210 -1.01 8.89 16.32
CA ASP A 210 -0.09 8.57 17.42
C ASP A 210 0.44 9.83 18.10
N LYS A 211 0.79 10.86 17.33
CA LYS A 211 1.26 12.15 17.87
C LYS A 211 0.16 12.82 18.69
N LEU A 212 -1.07 12.86 18.17
CA LEU A 212 -2.23 13.42 18.89
C LEU A 212 -2.47 12.68 20.21
N VAL A 213 -2.53 11.35 20.15
CA VAL A 213 -2.77 10.46 21.29
C VAL A 213 -1.69 10.63 22.36
N LYS A 214 -0.41 10.69 21.97
CA LYS A 214 0.71 10.92 22.90
C LYS A 214 0.65 12.30 23.54
N THR A 215 0.34 13.34 22.76
CA THR A 215 0.24 14.71 23.29
C THR A 215 -0.86 14.82 24.34
N ILE A 216 -2.05 14.29 24.05
CA ILE A 216 -3.17 14.26 25.01
C ILE A 216 -2.79 13.40 26.22
N GLY A 217 -2.17 12.23 26.01
CA GLY A 217 -1.76 11.34 27.09
C GLY A 217 -0.79 11.96 28.09
N VAL A 218 0.13 12.80 27.64
CA VAL A 218 1.05 13.54 28.52
C VAL A 218 0.31 14.66 29.26
N LEU A 219 -0.59 15.38 28.58
CA LEU A 219 -1.31 16.52 29.18
C LEU A 219 -2.34 16.12 30.24
N ILE A 220 -2.92 14.92 30.12
CA ILE A 220 -3.95 14.43 31.06
C ILE A 220 -3.44 14.38 32.51
N ILE A 221 -2.18 14.00 32.73
CA ILE A 221 -1.64 13.82 34.10
C ILE A 221 -1.58 15.14 34.87
N PRO A 222 -0.88 16.20 34.38
CA PRO A 222 -0.83 17.45 35.12
C PRO A 222 -2.18 18.17 35.20
N ILE A 223 -3.00 18.09 34.18
CA ILE A 223 -4.36 18.65 34.15
C ILE A 223 -5.23 17.97 35.21
N GLY A 224 -5.18 16.65 35.29
CA GLY A 224 -5.96 15.87 36.26
C GLY A 224 -5.55 16.22 37.72
N ALA A 225 -4.25 16.25 37.97
CA ALA A 225 -3.74 16.67 39.28
C ALA A 225 -4.17 18.12 39.65
N GLY A 226 -4.06 19.03 38.68
CA GLY A 226 -4.47 20.44 38.87
C GLY A 226 -5.97 20.57 39.20
N LEU A 227 -6.85 19.85 38.46
CA LEU A 227 -8.30 19.85 38.72
C LEU A 227 -8.64 19.27 40.10
N PHE A 228 -8.03 18.14 40.45
CA PHE A 228 -8.28 17.56 41.75
C PHE A 228 -7.87 18.50 42.91
N LEU A 229 -6.69 19.08 42.85
CA LEU A 229 -6.17 20.02 43.86
C LEU A 229 -7.04 21.29 43.92
N GLN A 230 -7.38 21.87 42.80
CA GLN A 230 -8.24 23.05 42.71
C GLN A 230 -9.63 22.77 43.29
N SER A 231 -10.30 21.68 42.86
CA SER A 231 -11.62 21.32 43.34
C SER A 231 -11.62 21.03 44.85
N ARG A 232 -10.57 20.37 45.36
CA ARG A 232 -10.49 19.97 46.76
C ARG A 232 -10.14 21.14 47.69
N PHE A 233 -9.18 22.00 47.30
CA PHE A 233 -8.63 23.02 48.18
C PHE A 233 -9.11 24.43 47.88
N ALA A 234 -9.36 24.78 46.60
CA ALA A 234 -9.80 26.13 46.24
C ALA A 234 -11.33 26.28 46.24
N VAL A 235 -12.06 25.24 45.70
CA VAL A 235 -13.52 25.22 45.67
C VAL A 235 -14.09 24.68 47.00
N GLY A 236 -13.31 23.96 47.79
CA GLY A 236 -13.77 23.32 49.03
C GLY A 236 -14.67 22.09 48.84
N GLY A 237 -14.61 21.47 47.66
CA GLY A 237 -15.40 20.31 47.29
C GLY A 237 -15.07 19.09 48.18
N SER A 238 -16.02 18.16 48.29
CA SER A 238 -15.77 16.85 48.91
C SER A 238 -14.79 16.04 48.04
N ILE A 239 -14.14 15.02 48.63
CA ILE A 239 -13.25 14.10 47.85
C ILE A 239 -14.05 13.46 46.72
N LYS A 240 -15.30 13.12 46.94
CA LYS A 240 -16.17 12.56 45.91
C LYS A 240 -16.39 13.51 44.75
N SER A 241 -16.84 14.75 45.00
CA SER A 241 -17.07 15.77 43.99
C SER A 241 -15.79 16.13 43.22
N SER A 242 -14.65 16.13 43.91
CA SER A 242 -13.34 16.44 43.30
C SER A 242 -12.90 15.31 42.33
N ILE A 243 -13.08 14.05 42.71
CA ILE A 243 -12.80 12.90 41.83
C ILE A 243 -13.78 12.85 40.67
N ASP A 244 -15.08 13.05 40.90
CA ASP A 244 -16.11 13.06 39.85
C ASP A 244 -15.82 14.15 38.80
N SER A 245 -15.49 15.37 39.24
CA SER A 245 -15.13 16.52 38.40
C SER A 245 -13.85 16.26 37.58
N MET A 246 -12.81 15.72 38.21
CA MET A 246 -11.56 15.36 37.54
C MET A 246 -11.80 14.29 36.48
N VAL A 247 -12.48 13.19 36.84
CA VAL A 247 -12.74 12.08 35.93
C VAL A 247 -13.61 12.55 34.75
N ALA A 248 -14.65 13.36 35.00
CA ALA A 248 -15.51 13.90 33.94
C ALA A 248 -14.68 14.66 32.89
N SER A 249 -13.84 15.58 33.35
CA SER A 249 -12.97 16.35 32.47
C SER A 249 -12.04 15.44 31.64
N LEU A 250 -11.33 14.52 32.30
CA LEU A 250 -10.33 13.68 31.66
C LEU A 250 -10.92 12.64 30.69
N VAL A 251 -12.07 12.03 31.00
CA VAL A 251 -12.81 11.14 30.08
C VAL A 251 -13.24 11.90 28.81
N GLY A 252 -13.60 13.18 28.98
CA GLY A 252 -13.91 14.04 27.81
C GLY A 252 -12.73 14.28 26.88
N MET A 253 -11.50 14.36 27.44
CA MET A 253 -10.28 14.65 26.67
C MET A 253 -9.70 13.44 25.94
N ILE A 254 -10.01 12.21 26.35
CA ILE A 254 -9.47 11.00 25.72
C ILE A 254 -10.20 10.71 24.41
N PRO A 255 -9.49 10.55 23.25
CA PRO A 255 -10.10 10.20 21.96
C PRO A 255 -10.40 8.70 21.87
N GLU A 256 -11.40 8.26 22.66
CA GLU A 256 -11.83 6.86 22.68
C GLU A 256 -12.26 6.39 21.28
N GLY A 257 -11.86 5.21 20.90
CA GLY A 257 -12.33 4.56 19.67
C GLY A 257 -11.75 5.12 18.36
N LEU A 258 -11.02 6.24 18.35
CA LEU A 258 -10.46 6.80 17.10
C LEU A 258 -9.44 5.85 16.44
N TYR A 259 -8.55 5.26 17.23
CA TYR A 259 -7.58 4.29 16.77
C TYR A 259 -8.23 2.98 16.32
N LEU A 260 -9.21 2.51 17.09
CA LEU A 260 -10.02 1.34 16.74
C LEU A 260 -10.72 1.54 15.41
N LEU A 261 -11.37 2.70 15.21
CA LEU A 261 -12.09 2.99 13.97
C LEU A 261 -11.17 3.01 12.77
N ALA A 262 -9.95 3.59 12.89
CA ALA A 262 -8.96 3.59 11.83
C ALA A 262 -8.51 2.16 11.48
N SER A 263 -8.22 1.34 12.48
CA SER A 263 -7.85 -0.07 12.32
C SER A 263 -8.97 -0.88 11.66
N VAL A 264 -10.19 -0.76 12.15
CA VAL A 264 -11.38 -1.45 11.58
C VAL A 264 -11.62 -1.05 10.12
N ALA A 265 -11.50 0.24 9.80
CA ALA A 265 -11.71 0.72 8.43
C ALA A 265 -10.67 0.13 7.45
N LEU A 266 -9.40 0.05 7.85
CA LEU A 266 -8.33 -0.58 7.06
C LEU A 266 -8.59 -2.07 6.85
N VAL A 267 -8.94 -2.79 7.93
CA VAL A 267 -9.25 -4.22 7.86
C VAL A 267 -10.41 -4.52 6.91
N VAL A 268 -11.51 -3.79 7.03
CA VAL A 268 -12.68 -3.94 6.14
C VAL A 268 -12.30 -3.63 4.70
N SER A 269 -11.40 -2.69 4.47
CA SER A 269 -10.89 -2.36 3.14
C SER A 269 -10.11 -3.53 2.53
N VAL A 270 -9.17 -4.11 3.27
CA VAL A 270 -8.41 -5.29 2.83
C VAL A 270 -9.33 -6.46 2.51
N MET A 271 -10.35 -6.70 3.37
CA MET A 271 -11.35 -7.76 3.11
C MET A 271 -12.15 -7.51 1.81
N ARG A 272 -12.50 -6.26 1.50
CA ARG A 272 -13.22 -5.91 0.27
C ARG A 272 -12.33 -6.06 -0.97
N LEU A 273 -11.06 -5.67 -0.87
CA LEU A 273 -10.07 -5.85 -1.94
C LEU A 273 -9.83 -7.34 -2.19
N GLY A 274 -9.71 -8.17 -1.14
CA GLY A 274 -9.57 -9.61 -1.26
C GLY A 274 -10.73 -10.27 -2.01
N LYS A 275 -11.98 -9.81 -1.81
CA LYS A 275 -13.15 -10.27 -2.57
C LYS A 275 -13.11 -9.89 -4.07
N LYS A 276 -12.26 -8.96 -4.45
CA LYS A 276 -12.02 -8.52 -5.83
C LYS A 276 -10.74 -9.12 -6.43
N ASN A 277 -10.22 -10.20 -5.83
CA ASN A 277 -8.98 -10.84 -6.23
C ASN A 277 -7.75 -9.89 -6.17
N VAL A 278 -7.74 -9.00 -5.18
CA VAL A 278 -6.60 -8.12 -4.88
C VAL A 278 -6.04 -8.49 -3.52
N ILE A 279 -4.79 -8.95 -3.48
CA ILE A 279 -4.08 -9.24 -2.24
C ILE A 279 -3.33 -8.01 -1.78
N VAL A 280 -3.42 -7.74 -0.49
CA VAL A 280 -2.70 -6.65 0.18
C VAL A 280 -1.74 -7.27 1.19
N HIS A 281 -0.45 -7.21 0.91
CA HIS A 281 0.59 -7.70 1.82
C HIS A 281 0.81 -6.76 3.00
N GLU A 282 0.69 -5.45 2.77
CA GLU A 282 0.84 -4.42 3.79
C GLU A 282 -0.40 -3.52 3.85
N MET A 283 -1.14 -3.52 4.98
CA MET A 283 -2.35 -2.70 5.14
C MET A 283 -2.10 -1.19 4.94
N ASN A 284 -0.89 -0.74 5.24
CA ASN A 284 -0.51 0.66 5.15
C ASN A 284 -0.51 1.19 3.71
N CYS A 285 -0.25 0.34 2.71
CA CYS A 285 -0.20 0.75 1.31
C CYS A 285 -1.57 1.26 0.81
N VAL A 286 -2.68 0.77 1.39
CA VAL A 286 -4.04 1.23 1.04
C VAL A 286 -4.21 2.73 1.33
N GLU A 287 -3.64 3.21 2.45
CA GLU A 287 -3.63 4.64 2.76
C GLU A 287 -2.73 5.42 1.80
N THR A 288 -1.52 4.91 1.57
CA THR A 288 -0.53 5.56 0.70
C THR A 288 -1.07 5.69 -0.72
N LEU A 289 -1.69 4.62 -1.25
CA LEU A 289 -2.28 4.62 -2.59
C LEU A 289 -3.38 5.69 -2.77
N ALA A 290 -4.12 5.98 -1.71
CA ALA A 290 -5.13 7.04 -1.73
C ALA A 290 -4.56 8.45 -1.98
N ARG A 291 -3.28 8.65 -1.72
CA ARG A 291 -2.54 9.92 -1.84
C ARG A 291 -1.62 9.97 -3.05
N VAL A 292 -1.48 8.86 -3.79
CA VAL A 292 -0.63 8.79 -4.98
C VAL A 292 -1.01 9.89 -5.96
N ASN A 293 -0.01 10.64 -6.41
CA ASN A 293 -0.13 11.67 -7.44
C ASN A 293 0.73 11.38 -8.68
N VAL A 294 1.65 10.40 -8.60
CA VAL A 294 2.42 9.88 -9.74
C VAL A 294 2.30 8.36 -9.75
N LEU A 295 1.83 7.80 -10.85
CA LEU A 295 1.76 6.38 -11.10
C LEU A 295 2.76 6.02 -12.20
N CYS A 296 3.83 5.34 -11.83
CA CYS A 296 4.81 4.78 -12.73
C CYS A 296 4.33 3.38 -13.16
N VAL A 297 4.24 3.17 -14.46
CA VAL A 297 3.78 1.90 -15.04
C VAL A 297 4.87 1.31 -15.93
N ASP A 298 5.11 0.00 -15.80
CA ASP A 298 5.86 -0.70 -16.83
C ASP A 298 4.97 -0.91 -18.06
N LYS A 299 5.56 -0.99 -19.24
CA LYS A 299 4.83 -1.19 -20.50
C LYS A 299 4.22 -2.59 -20.53
N THR A 300 5.10 -3.60 -20.44
CA THR A 300 4.77 -5.01 -20.62
C THR A 300 3.99 -5.53 -19.42
N GLY A 301 3.00 -6.40 -19.64
CA GLY A 301 2.17 -6.97 -18.57
C GLY A 301 1.22 -5.98 -17.86
N THR A 302 1.49 -4.65 -17.94
CA THR A 302 0.66 -3.61 -17.33
C THR A 302 -0.21 -2.88 -18.36
N ILE A 303 0.40 -2.13 -19.30
CA ILE A 303 -0.32 -1.44 -20.39
C ILE A 303 -0.78 -2.47 -21.44
N THR A 304 0.11 -3.40 -21.75
CA THR A 304 -0.13 -4.49 -22.69
C THR A 304 -0.44 -5.79 -21.96
N ARG A 305 -0.94 -6.78 -22.68
CA ARG A 305 -0.96 -8.16 -22.21
C ARG A 305 0.48 -8.68 -22.09
N PRO A 306 0.76 -9.66 -21.22
CA PRO A 306 2.10 -10.27 -21.14
C PRO A 306 2.44 -11.04 -22.40
N ASP A 307 1.42 -11.59 -23.09
CA ASP A 307 1.57 -12.40 -24.28
C ASP A 307 1.97 -11.52 -25.47
N MET A 308 2.90 -12.02 -26.27
CA MET A 308 3.31 -11.43 -27.53
C MET A 308 2.85 -12.29 -28.68
N SER A 309 2.66 -11.71 -29.85
CA SER A 309 2.41 -12.41 -31.10
C SER A 309 3.31 -11.91 -32.21
N VAL A 310 3.78 -12.82 -33.07
CA VAL A 310 4.48 -12.46 -34.30
C VAL A 310 3.43 -12.00 -35.30
N THR A 311 3.55 -10.74 -35.73
CA THR A 311 2.62 -10.16 -36.73
C THR A 311 3.12 -10.34 -38.16
N HIS A 312 4.43 -10.30 -38.33
CA HIS A 312 5.05 -10.40 -39.67
C HIS A 312 6.51 -10.83 -39.57
N VAL A 313 6.99 -11.56 -40.59
CA VAL A 313 8.41 -11.88 -40.77
C VAL A 313 8.84 -11.32 -42.14
N GLU A 314 9.73 -10.36 -42.12
CA GLU A 314 10.30 -9.73 -43.30
C GLU A 314 11.66 -10.39 -43.61
N ILE A 315 11.67 -11.31 -44.57
CA ILE A 315 12.88 -12.02 -45.02
C ILE A 315 13.63 -11.14 -46.02
N LEU A 316 14.94 -11.02 -45.80
CA LEU A 316 15.83 -10.23 -46.66
C LEU A 316 16.47 -11.13 -47.74
N ASP A 317 16.72 -10.55 -48.91
CA ASP A 317 17.52 -11.22 -49.94
C ASP A 317 18.95 -11.36 -49.43
N TYR A 318 19.37 -12.60 -49.21
CA TYR A 318 20.68 -12.92 -48.66
C TYR A 318 21.48 -13.75 -49.68
N THR A 319 22.74 -13.39 -49.84
CA THR A 319 23.69 -14.22 -50.60
C THR A 319 24.73 -14.74 -49.62
N ASP A 320 24.88 -16.08 -49.53
CA ASP A 320 25.85 -16.70 -48.60
C ASP A 320 27.29 -16.37 -49.02
N GLY A 321 28.24 -16.59 -48.11
CA GLY A 321 29.68 -16.33 -48.35
C GLY A 321 30.29 -17.16 -49.51
N TYR A 322 29.52 -18.03 -50.11
CA TYR A 322 29.84 -18.88 -51.27
C TYR A 322 29.13 -18.42 -52.56
N GLY A 323 28.39 -17.30 -52.52
CA GLY A 323 27.69 -16.73 -53.66
C GLY A 323 26.37 -17.39 -54.03
N LYS A 324 25.81 -18.22 -53.17
CA LYS A 324 24.51 -18.84 -53.36
C LYS A 324 23.40 -17.92 -52.78
N HIS A 325 22.44 -17.56 -53.64
CA HIS A 325 21.20 -16.92 -53.21
C HIS A 325 20.38 -17.89 -52.38
N THR A 326 20.06 -17.52 -51.14
CA THR A 326 19.21 -18.32 -50.26
C THR A 326 17.74 -17.98 -50.58
N ASP A 327 16.98 -19.01 -50.93
CA ASP A 327 15.54 -18.88 -51.23
C ASP A 327 14.77 -18.62 -49.91
N TYR A 328 13.63 -17.94 -50.05
CA TYR A 328 12.71 -17.66 -48.95
C TYR A 328 12.46 -18.89 -48.09
N HIS A 329 12.15 -20.04 -48.68
CA HIS A 329 11.87 -21.28 -47.96
C HIS A 329 13.10 -21.85 -47.23
N GLU A 330 14.30 -21.65 -47.75
CA GLU A 330 15.52 -22.10 -47.06
C GLU A 330 15.82 -21.23 -45.82
N THR A 331 15.64 -19.91 -45.92
CA THR A 331 15.77 -19.00 -44.77
C THR A 331 14.74 -19.31 -43.68
N GLU A 332 13.48 -19.52 -44.07
CA GLU A 332 12.43 -19.90 -43.13
C GLU A 332 12.72 -21.23 -42.43
N ARG A 333 13.28 -22.23 -43.13
CA ARG A 333 13.70 -23.50 -42.55
C ARG A 333 14.86 -23.32 -41.53
N ILE A 334 15.84 -22.45 -41.85
CA ILE A 334 16.96 -22.16 -40.97
C ILE A 334 16.44 -21.50 -39.70
N ILE A 335 15.56 -20.49 -39.80
CA ILE A 335 14.94 -19.84 -38.66
C ILE A 335 14.21 -20.88 -37.80
N LYS A 336 13.40 -21.75 -38.39
CA LYS A 336 12.66 -22.77 -37.66
C LYS A 336 13.58 -23.71 -36.87
N ASN A 337 14.68 -24.18 -37.48
CA ASN A 337 15.63 -25.06 -36.83
C ASN A 337 16.36 -24.37 -35.67
N VAL A 338 16.79 -23.10 -35.87
CA VAL A 338 17.48 -22.33 -34.84
C VAL A 338 16.53 -22.00 -33.67
N VAL A 339 15.30 -21.62 -33.96
CA VAL A 339 14.29 -21.35 -32.95
C VAL A 339 13.96 -22.64 -32.17
N ALA A 340 13.93 -23.80 -32.81
CA ALA A 340 13.69 -25.09 -32.14
C ALA A 340 14.84 -25.50 -31.20
N ALA A 341 16.06 -25.02 -31.44
CA ALA A 341 17.22 -25.29 -30.57
C ALA A 341 17.31 -24.35 -29.36
N ILE A 342 16.67 -23.20 -29.42
CA ILE A 342 16.72 -22.18 -28.35
C ILE A 342 15.50 -22.39 -27.44
N SER A 343 15.70 -22.42 -26.11
CA SER A 343 14.63 -22.55 -25.13
C SER A 343 13.65 -21.35 -25.17
N SER A 344 12.37 -21.62 -24.92
CA SER A 344 11.30 -20.60 -24.85
C SER A 344 11.17 -19.99 -23.44
N ASP A 345 12.27 -19.47 -22.91
CA ASP A 345 12.38 -18.96 -21.55
C ASP A 345 11.93 -17.50 -21.37
N ASN A 346 11.44 -16.87 -22.44
CA ASN A 346 10.90 -15.51 -22.40
C ASN A 346 9.76 -15.30 -23.41
N ALA A 347 8.88 -14.32 -23.17
CA ALA A 347 7.69 -14.05 -23.95
C ALA A 347 7.97 -13.82 -25.48
N THR A 348 9.16 -13.31 -25.83
CA THR A 348 9.56 -13.12 -27.24
C THR A 348 9.79 -14.47 -27.91
N MET A 349 10.55 -15.37 -27.27
CA MET A 349 10.81 -16.71 -27.80
C MET A 349 9.56 -17.55 -27.81
N GLU A 350 8.71 -17.46 -26.79
CA GLU A 350 7.43 -18.15 -26.72
C GLU A 350 6.51 -17.76 -27.90
N ALA A 351 6.43 -16.47 -28.22
CA ALA A 351 5.68 -15.98 -29.38
C ALA A 351 6.25 -16.51 -30.71
N ILE A 352 7.59 -16.56 -30.84
CA ILE A 352 8.26 -17.06 -32.05
C ILE A 352 8.10 -18.58 -32.15
N HIS A 353 8.23 -19.34 -31.09
CA HIS A 353 7.95 -20.78 -31.02
C HIS A 353 6.51 -21.08 -31.43
N SER A 354 5.54 -20.34 -30.89
CA SER A 354 4.13 -20.47 -31.23
C SER A 354 3.85 -20.20 -32.73
N TYR A 355 4.48 -19.17 -33.30
CA TYR A 355 4.32 -18.81 -34.71
C TYR A 355 4.84 -19.90 -35.63
N TYR A 356 5.99 -20.52 -35.32
CA TYR A 356 6.59 -21.57 -36.13
C TYR A 356 6.06 -22.98 -35.81
N GLY A 357 5.20 -23.12 -34.78
CA GLY A 357 4.63 -24.40 -34.37
C GLY A 357 5.70 -25.40 -33.90
N ILE A 358 6.65 -24.94 -33.11
CA ILE A 358 7.73 -25.77 -32.56
C ILE A 358 7.14 -26.66 -31.46
N GLU A 359 7.15 -27.96 -31.68
CA GLU A 359 6.70 -28.98 -30.70
C GLU A 359 7.85 -29.83 -30.16
N GLU A 360 8.97 -29.92 -30.88
CA GLU A 360 10.13 -30.72 -30.51
C GLU A 360 11.42 -29.88 -30.61
N GLU A 361 12.36 -30.10 -29.68
CA GLU A 361 13.70 -29.51 -29.73
C GLU A 361 14.54 -30.10 -30.85
N CYS A 362 15.31 -29.25 -31.53
CA CYS A 362 16.24 -29.67 -32.57
C CYS A 362 17.67 -29.70 -32.02
N GLU A 363 18.41 -30.77 -32.29
CA GLU A 363 19.81 -30.90 -31.89
C GLU A 363 20.70 -29.88 -32.64
N CYS A 364 21.54 -29.17 -31.89
CA CYS A 364 22.57 -28.27 -32.39
C CYS A 364 23.88 -28.49 -31.62
N ASP A 365 25.00 -27.97 -32.15
CA ASP A 365 26.31 -28.18 -31.51
C ASP A 365 26.47 -27.37 -30.21
N GLN A 366 25.89 -26.17 -30.18
CA GLN A 366 25.93 -25.28 -29.00
C GLN A 366 24.79 -24.29 -29.04
N VAL A 367 24.13 -24.08 -27.90
CA VAL A 367 23.11 -23.04 -27.69
C VAL A 367 23.75 -21.85 -26.94
N PHE A 368 23.41 -20.64 -27.37
CA PHE A 368 23.70 -19.38 -26.70
C PHE A 368 22.38 -18.86 -26.10
N PRO A 369 22.14 -19.02 -24.78
CA PRO A 369 20.89 -18.60 -24.16
C PRO A 369 20.79 -17.08 -24.13
N PHE A 370 19.56 -16.58 -24.04
CA PHE A 370 19.28 -15.15 -23.95
C PHE A 370 19.98 -14.49 -22.75
N SER A 371 20.57 -13.34 -22.98
CA SER A 371 21.15 -12.48 -21.94
C SER A 371 20.50 -11.09 -21.98
N SER A 372 20.03 -10.63 -20.83
CA SER A 372 19.52 -9.25 -20.68
C SER A 372 20.58 -8.19 -20.94
N GLN A 373 21.86 -8.52 -20.78
CA GLN A 373 22.99 -7.63 -21.06
C GLN A 373 23.30 -7.56 -22.57
N ASN A 374 23.39 -8.73 -23.22
CA ASN A 374 23.82 -8.86 -24.62
C ASN A 374 22.65 -8.75 -25.61
N LYS A 375 21.40 -8.93 -25.13
CA LYS A 375 20.15 -8.80 -25.88
C LYS A 375 20.04 -9.70 -27.13
N TYR A 376 20.68 -10.87 -27.11
CA TYR A 376 20.55 -11.89 -28.14
C TYR A 376 20.51 -13.30 -27.54
N SER A 377 20.02 -14.24 -28.35
CA SER A 377 20.17 -15.69 -28.21
C SER A 377 20.62 -16.28 -29.54
N GLY A 378 21.05 -17.54 -29.58
CA GLY A 378 21.51 -18.14 -30.81
C GLY A 378 21.83 -19.63 -30.71
N ALA A 379 22.13 -20.24 -31.86
CA ALA A 379 22.59 -21.62 -31.96
C ALA A 379 23.70 -21.80 -33.00
N ARG A 380 24.57 -22.76 -32.75
CA ARG A 380 25.69 -23.13 -33.65
C ARG A 380 25.36 -24.43 -34.35
N TYR A 381 25.58 -24.45 -35.65
CA TYR A 381 25.48 -25.61 -36.54
C TYR A 381 26.78 -25.70 -37.33
N GLY A 382 27.68 -26.58 -36.96
CA GLY A 382 29.00 -26.72 -37.58
C GLY A 382 29.85 -25.46 -37.45
N LYS A 383 30.07 -24.78 -38.57
CA LYS A 383 30.83 -23.52 -38.64
C LYS A 383 29.93 -22.27 -38.54
N ASP A 384 28.65 -22.43 -38.76
CA ASP A 384 27.70 -21.35 -38.85
C ASP A 384 27.07 -21.09 -37.48
N VAL A 385 27.03 -19.84 -37.07
CA VAL A 385 26.39 -19.39 -35.83
C VAL A 385 25.28 -18.42 -36.19
N TYR A 386 24.07 -18.78 -35.86
CA TYR A 386 22.91 -17.94 -36.10
C TYR A 386 22.49 -17.26 -34.79
N LEU A 387 22.25 -15.94 -34.89
CA LEU A 387 21.86 -15.12 -33.76
C LEU A 387 20.47 -14.51 -33.99
N LEU A 388 19.73 -14.38 -32.90
CA LEU A 388 18.41 -13.76 -32.83
C LEU A 388 18.41 -12.75 -31.69
N GLY A 389 18.15 -11.47 -31.96
CA GLY A 389 18.23 -10.46 -30.93
C GLY A 389 17.83 -9.04 -31.33
N ALA A 390 18.10 -8.09 -30.44
CA ALA A 390 17.75 -6.69 -30.68
C ALA A 390 18.63 -6.10 -31.80
N PRO A 391 18.04 -5.42 -32.81
CA PRO A 391 18.78 -4.89 -33.94
C PRO A 391 19.96 -3.98 -33.58
N GLU A 392 19.81 -3.18 -32.50
CA GLU A 392 20.85 -2.24 -32.06
C GLU A 392 22.12 -2.96 -31.56
N TYR A 393 21.99 -4.18 -31.04
CA TYR A 393 23.08 -4.96 -30.47
C TYR A 393 23.72 -5.90 -31.48
N LEU A 394 23.00 -6.27 -32.57
CA LEU A 394 23.49 -7.24 -33.55
C LEU A 394 23.94 -6.57 -34.85
N LEU A 395 23.33 -5.45 -35.25
CA LEU A 395 23.65 -4.76 -36.51
C LEU A 395 24.81 -3.76 -36.35
N LEU A 396 25.07 -3.27 -35.14
CA LEU A 396 26.17 -2.34 -34.82
C LEU A 396 26.31 -1.20 -35.87
N ASP A 397 27.45 -1.16 -36.57
CA ASP A 397 27.72 -0.17 -37.61
C ASP A 397 26.83 -0.27 -38.83
N SER A 398 26.20 -1.44 -39.11
CA SER A 398 25.25 -1.65 -40.19
C SER A 398 23.80 -1.22 -39.81
N TYR A 399 23.55 -0.84 -38.57
CA TYR A 399 22.19 -0.41 -38.11
C TYR A 399 21.59 0.71 -39.00
N PRO A 400 22.35 1.75 -39.44
CA PRO A 400 21.81 2.80 -40.31
C PRO A 400 21.23 2.31 -41.61
N ASP A 401 21.77 1.24 -42.18
CA ASP A 401 21.34 0.68 -43.49
C ASP A 401 19.92 0.10 -43.39
N TYR A 402 19.55 -0.43 -42.24
CA TYR A 402 18.26 -1.05 -41.99
C TYR A 402 17.29 -0.16 -41.20
N ARG A 403 17.69 1.07 -40.91
CA ARG A 403 16.90 2.02 -40.13
C ARG A 403 15.51 2.26 -40.70
N ASN A 404 15.35 2.30 -42.01
CA ASN A 404 14.04 2.50 -42.64
C ASN A 404 13.06 1.36 -42.31
N ILE A 405 13.53 0.10 -42.29
CA ILE A 405 12.71 -1.06 -41.92
C ILE A 405 12.40 -1.02 -40.45
N ILE A 406 13.41 -0.75 -39.61
CA ILE A 406 13.26 -0.69 -38.15
C ILE A 406 12.29 0.44 -37.75
N ASP A 407 12.47 1.64 -38.30
CA ASP A 407 11.63 2.79 -38.00
C ASP A 407 10.18 2.58 -38.48
N LYS A 408 9.97 1.92 -39.64
CA LYS A 408 8.65 1.61 -40.19
C LYS A 408 7.77 0.86 -39.19
N TYR A 409 8.30 -0.17 -38.53
CA TYR A 409 7.56 -0.99 -37.58
C TYR A 409 7.61 -0.41 -36.16
N SER A 410 8.76 0.13 -35.72
CA SER A 410 8.87 0.80 -34.42
C SER A 410 7.95 2.01 -34.30
N CYS A 411 7.68 2.72 -35.43
CA CYS A 411 6.71 3.83 -35.44
C CYS A 411 5.28 3.37 -35.08
N ASN A 412 4.93 2.11 -35.26
CA ASN A 412 3.64 1.55 -34.90
C ASN A 412 3.59 1.03 -33.46
N GLY A 413 4.74 0.98 -32.78
CA GLY A 413 4.87 0.44 -31.42
C GLY A 413 5.18 -1.06 -31.40
N GLU A 414 5.52 -1.65 -32.57
CA GLU A 414 5.90 -3.05 -32.72
C GLU A 414 7.35 -3.26 -32.25
N ARG A 415 7.64 -4.44 -31.74
CA ARG A 415 8.97 -4.88 -31.36
C ARG A 415 9.61 -5.62 -32.52
N ILE A 416 10.86 -5.30 -32.85
CA ILE A 416 11.59 -5.91 -33.93
C ILE A 416 12.75 -6.71 -33.37
N VAL A 417 12.89 -7.93 -33.86
CA VAL A 417 14.02 -8.81 -33.59
C VAL A 417 14.69 -9.16 -34.92
N VAL A 418 16.00 -9.01 -35.01
CA VAL A 418 16.76 -9.40 -36.19
C VAL A 418 17.29 -10.81 -36.01
N PHE A 419 17.18 -11.58 -37.11
CA PHE A 419 17.79 -12.90 -37.24
C PHE A 419 18.87 -12.85 -38.29
N GLY A 420 20.04 -13.46 -38.03
CA GLY A 420 21.11 -13.46 -39.02
C GLY A 420 22.32 -14.33 -38.65
N LEU A 421 23.28 -14.41 -39.60
CA LEU A 421 24.52 -15.18 -39.47
C LEU A 421 25.60 -14.32 -38.81
N ALA A 422 26.27 -14.84 -37.78
CA ALA A 422 27.37 -14.17 -37.11
C ALA A 422 28.62 -14.14 -37.99
N ASN A 423 29.31 -13.00 -38.05
CA ASN A 423 30.54 -12.78 -38.81
C ASN A 423 31.80 -12.95 -37.96
N GLU A 424 31.68 -13.52 -36.76
CA GLU A 424 32.78 -13.77 -35.83
C GLU A 424 32.49 -15.02 -34.96
N GLN A 425 33.50 -15.47 -34.22
CA GLN A 425 33.29 -16.51 -33.24
C GLN A 425 32.57 -15.96 -32.02
N ILE A 426 31.42 -16.55 -31.69
CA ILE A 426 30.61 -16.16 -30.56
C ILE A 426 31.03 -16.94 -29.31
N THR A 427 31.33 -16.23 -28.24
CA THR A 427 31.72 -16.76 -26.93
C THR A 427 30.65 -16.61 -25.85
N GLY A 428 29.49 -15.97 -26.21
CA GLY A 428 28.43 -15.62 -25.27
C GLY A 428 28.56 -14.19 -24.70
N GLU A 429 29.60 -13.45 -25.10
CA GLU A 429 29.79 -12.03 -24.75
C GLU A 429 29.12 -11.12 -25.79
N ALA A 430 29.29 -9.82 -25.65
CA ALA A 430 28.76 -8.84 -26.61
C ALA A 430 29.38 -9.05 -27.99
N VAL A 431 28.55 -8.94 -29.03
CA VAL A 431 28.98 -9.04 -30.43
C VAL A 431 29.84 -7.81 -30.79
N THR A 432 30.97 -8.03 -31.40
CA THR A 432 31.90 -6.97 -31.82
C THR A 432 31.84 -6.64 -33.29
N LYS A 433 31.31 -7.55 -34.13
CA LYS A 433 31.09 -7.36 -35.58
C LYS A 433 29.61 -7.53 -35.90
N ALA A 434 29.09 -6.64 -36.74
CA ALA A 434 27.71 -6.75 -37.22
C ALA A 434 27.44 -8.11 -37.85
N ILE A 435 26.30 -8.70 -37.53
CA ILE A 435 25.81 -9.94 -38.18
C ILE A 435 25.41 -9.64 -39.62
N THR A 436 25.33 -10.68 -40.45
CA THR A 436 24.67 -10.59 -41.74
C THR A 436 23.19 -10.90 -41.55
N PRO A 437 22.31 -9.88 -41.62
CA PRO A 437 20.91 -10.08 -41.33
C PRO A 437 20.21 -10.87 -42.45
N MET A 438 19.36 -11.82 -42.05
CA MET A 438 18.61 -12.69 -42.97
C MET A 438 17.09 -12.42 -42.88
N ALA A 439 16.61 -12.01 -41.69
CA ALA A 439 15.19 -11.68 -41.50
C ALA A 439 14.99 -10.72 -40.34
N PHE A 440 13.90 -9.97 -40.40
CA PHE A 440 13.32 -9.25 -39.29
C PHE A 440 12.04 -9.92 -38.84
N ILE A 441 11.92 -10.28 -37.57
CA ILE A 441 10.73 -10.81 -36.95
C ILE A 441 10.04 -9.68 -36.19
N ILE A 442 8.81 -9.35 -36.57
CA ILE A 442 8.02 -8.25 -36.03
C ILE A 442 7.00 -8.82 -35.05
N LEU A 443 7.04 -8.32 -33.83
CA LEU A 443 6.18 -8.77 -32.75
C LEU A 443 5.38 -7.59 -32.17
N GLU A 444 4.15 -7.87 -31.77
CA GLU A 444 3.28 -6.91 -31.09
C GLU A 444 2.80 -7.46 -29.75
N ASN A 445 2.78 -6.62 -28.73
CA ASN A 445 2.03 -6.86 -27.52
C ASN A 445 0.67 -6.19 -27.64
N GLU A 446 -0.39 -6.94 -27.51
CA GLU A 446 -1.74 -6.41 -27.53
C GLU A 446 -1.98 -5.45 -26.36
N ILE A 447 -2.40 -4.21 -26.67
CA ILE A 447 -2.79 -3.24 -25.63
C ILE A 447 -4.09 -3.74 -25.00
N ARG A 448 -4.15 -3.71 -23.66
CA ARG A 448 -5.38 -4.10 -22.93
C ARG A 448 -6.54 -3.19 -23.35
N GLU A 449 -7.69 -3.76 -23.67
CA GLU A 449 -8.91 -3.03 -24.07
C GLU A 449 -9.31 -1.99 -23.02
N THR A 450 -9.11 -2.31 -21.74
CA THR A 450 -9.46 -1.45 -20.59
C THR A 450 -8.42 -0.39 -20.26
N ALA A 451 -7.25 -0.37 -20.93
CA ALA A 451 -6.15 0.53 -20.62
C ALA A 451 -6.55 2.01 -20.73
N LYS A 452 -7.18 2.39 -21.84
CA LYS A 452 -7.59 3.77 -22.11
C LYS A 452 -8.55 4.30 -21.04
N GLU A 453 -9.57 3.53 -20.66
CA GLU A 453 -10.54 3.91 -19.64
C GLU A 453 -9.87 4.06 -18.25
N THR A 454 -8.94 3.14 -17.95
CA THR A 454 -8.20 3.14 -16.69
C THR A 454 -7.29 4.37 -16.57
N PHE A 455 -6.55 4.73 -17.61
CA PHE A 455 -5.69 5.91 -17.59
C PHE A 455 -6.50 7.20 -17.60
N GLU A 456 -7.62 7.27 -18.30
CA GLU A 456 -8.53 8.41 -18.25
C GLU A 456 -9.12 8.61 -16.83
N TYR A 457 -9.43 7.53 -16.11
CA TYR A 457 -9.81 7.61 -14.71
C TYR A 457 -8.70 8.27 -13.87
N PHE A 458 -7.45 7.83 -13.99
CA PHE A 458 -6.33 8.41 -13.24
C PHE A 458 -6.11 9.89 -13.59
N LYS A 459 -6.19 10.24 -14.86
CA LYS A 459 -6.13 11.64 -15.32
C LYS A 459 -7.21 12.50 -14.64
N LYS A 460 -8.49 12.08 -14.66
CA LYS A 460 -9.60 12.76 -13.97
C LYS A 460 -9.36 12.88 -12.47
N GLN A 461 -8.57 12.00 -11.90
CA GLN A 461 -8.20 11.98 -10.49
C GLN A 461 -6.93 12.80 -10.18
N GLY A 462 -6.35 13.48 -11.15
CA GLY A 462 -5.14 14.31 -10.99
C GLY A 462 -3.88 13.49 -10.69
N VAL A 463 -3.83 12.22 -11.13
CA VAL A 463 -2.66 11.36 -11.02
C VAL A 463 -1.90 11.42 -12.35
N ALA A 464 -0.65 11.83 -12.32
CA ALA A 464 0.23 11.82 -13.48
C ALA A 464 0.71 10.38 -13.76
N ILE A 465 0.55 9.93 -15.00
CA ILE A 465 1.05 8.63 -15.43
C ILE A 465 2.44 8.80 -16.03
N LYS A 466 3.37 7.94 -15.65
CA LYS A 466 4.73 7.88 -16.18
C LYS A 466 5.04 6.45 -16.64
N VAL A 467 5.54 6.28 -17.86
CA VAL A 467 5.88 4.98 -18.41
C VAL A 467 7.39 4.77 -18.27
N ILE A 468 7.78 3.63 -17.69
CA ILE A 468 9.19 3.29 -17.46
C ILE A 468 9.41 1.91 -18.06
N SER A 469 10.08 1.81 -19.21
CA SER A 469 10.26 0.56 -19.95
C SER A 469 11.71 0.29 -20.30
N GLY A 470 12.09 -0.99 -20.36
CA GLY A 470 13.36 -1.44 -20.91
C GLY A 470 13.43 -1.38 -22.43
N ASP A 471 12.29 -1.18 -23.12
CA ASP A 471 12.19 -1.15 -24.56
C ASP A 471 12.66 0.19 -25.17
N ASN A 472 12.77 0.20 -26.49
CA ASN A 472 13.05 1.41 -27.26
C ASN A 472 12.06 2.54 -26.87
N PRO A 473 12.56 3.77 -26.61
CA PRO A 473 11.72 4.89 -26.16
C PRO A 473 10.62 5.28 -27.15
N LEU A 474 10.86 5.17 -28.45
CA LEU A 474 9.85 5.46 -29.47
C LEU A 474 8.70 4.42 -29.42
N THR A 475 9.03 3.12 -29.32
CA THR A 475 8.06 2.05 -29.17
C THR A 475 7.21 2.23 -27.91
N ALA A 476 7.87 2.51 -26.77
CA ALA A 476 7.18 2.76 -25.50
C ALA A 476 6.25 3.99 -25.58
N SER A 477 6.69 5.07 -26.23
CA SER A 477 5.90 6.29 -26.47
C SER A 477 4.65 5.99 -27.31
N LYS A 478 4.78 5.24 -28.40
CA LYS A 478 3.66 4.89 -29.30
C LYS A 478 2.61 4.03 -28.59
N VAL A 479 3.05 3.05 -27.81
CA VAL A 479 2.14 2.23 -26.98
C VAL A 479 1.42 3.12 -25.94
N ALA A 480 2.13 4.02 -25.30
CA ALA A 480 1.56 4.95 -24.33
C ALA A 480 0.51 5.90 -24.94
N ILE A 481 0.78 6.43 -26.17
CA ILE A 481 -0.18 7.25 -26.91
C ILE A 481 -1.44 6.45 -27.26
N ARG A 482 -1.29 5.23 -27.80
CA ARG A 482 -2.42 4.32 -28.13
C ARG A 482 -3.23 3.97 -26.89
N ALA A 483 -2.59 3.82 -25.74
CA ALA A 483 -3.23 3.60 -24.45
C ALA A 483 -3.92 4.85 -23.86
N GLY A 484 -3.77 6.02 -24.46
CA GLY A 484 -4.41 7.27 -24.04
C GLY A 484 -3.71 7.98 -22.87
N ILE A 485 -2.40 7.77 -22.71
CA ILE A 485 -1.59 8.48 -21.69
C ILE A 485 -1.23 9.88 -22.22
N ASP A 486 -1.51 10.90 -21.40
CA ASP A 486 -1.21 12.31 -21.75
C ASP A 486 0.30 12.54 -21.84
N ASP A 487 0.67 13.48 -22.71
CA ASP A 487 2.05 13.94 -22.90
C ASP A 487 3.05 12.80 -23.22
N ALA A 488 2.55 11.65 -23.69
CA ALA A 488 3.38 10.49 -24.02
C ALA A 488 4.32 10.72 -25.21
N THR A 489 4.15 11.82 -25.97
CA THR A 489 5.10 12.29 -26.99
C THR A 489 6.41 12.81 -26.41
N HIS A 490 6.42 13.16 -25.11
CA HIS A 490 7.63 13.57 -24.40
C HIS A 490 8.33 12.33 -23.85
N TYR A 491 9.21 11.73 -24.64
CA TYR A 491 9.98 10.57 -24.26
C TYR A 491 11.48 10.85 -24.23
N ILE A 492 12.23 10.03 -23.49
CA ILE A 492 13.69 10.11 -23.40
C ILE A 492 14.31 8.71 -23.42
N ASP A 493 15.51 8.63 -23.99
CA ASP A 493 16.37 7.46 -23.90
C ASP A 493 17.17 7.51 -22.59
N ALA A 494 16.92 6.57 -21.69
CA ALA A 494 17.56 6.54 -20.37
C ALA A 494 19.07 6.27 -20.43
N THR A 495 19.60 5.76 -21.55
CA THR A 495 21.04 5.60 -21.75
C THR A 495 21.79 6.94 -21.78
N THR A 496 21.08 8.04 -22.05
CA THR A 496 21.63 9.41 -22.01
C THR A 496 21.69 10.00 -20.59
N LEU A 497 20.97 9.42 -19.62
CA LEU A 497 20.90 9.88 -18.24
C LEU A 497 22.04 9.25 -17.41
N LYS A 498 23.14 9.99 -17.25
CA LYS A 498 24.34 9.46 -16.58
C LYS A 498 24.48 9.88 -15.12
N THR A 499 23.89 11.00 -14.74
CA THR A 499 23.98 11.54 -13.38
C THR A 499 22.61 11.60 -12.71
N ASP A 500 22.58 11.59 -11.39
CA ASP A 500 21.34 11.75 -10.62
C ASP A 500 20.66 13.11 -10.89
N LYS A 501 21.45 14.12 -11.28
CA LYS A 501 20.94 15.43 -11.72
C LYS A 501 20.20 15.32 -13.05
N ASP A 502 20.75 14.59 -14.03
CA ASP A 502 20.10 14.38 -15.33
C ASP A 502 18.74 13.69 -15.13
N ILE A 503 18.69 12.69 -14.22
CA ILE A 503 17.45 12.00 -13.86
C ILE A 503 16.47 12.96 -13.18
N GLY A 504 16.93 13.81 -12.24
CA GLY A 504 16.11 14.82 -11.56
C GLY A 504 15.49 15.84 -12.52
N ASP A 505 16.21 16.26 -13.54
CA ASP A 505 15.69 17.16 -14.57
C ASP A 505 14.75 16.42 -15.54
N ALA A 506 15.06 15.16 -15.88
CA ALA A 506 14.27 14.36 -16.79
C ALA A 506 12.88 14.03 -16.24
N VAL A 507 12.74 13.68 -14.94
CA VAL A 507 11.44 13.33 -14.33
C VAL A 507 10.44 14.50 -14.35
N GLN A 508 10.92 15.73 -14.46
CA GLN A 508 10.06 16.91 -14.57
C GLN A 508 9.55 17.16 -15.99
N LYS A 509 10.30 16.72 -17.02
CA LYS A 509 10.02 17.05 -18.42
C LYS A 509 9.36 15.92 -19.19
N TYR A 510 9.75 14.67 -18.91
CA TYR A 510 9.37 13.54 -19.74
C TYR A 510 8.28 12.68 -19.10
N THR A 511 7.48 12.05 -19.94
CA THR A 511 6.42 11.13 -19.53
C THR A 511 6.81 9.68 -19.77
N VAL A 512 7.63 9.43 -20.80
CA VAL A 512 8.05 8.07 -21.17
C VAL A 512 9.57 7.96 -21.09
N PHE A 513 10.04 6.94 -20.39
CA PHE A 513 11.45 6.59 -20.24
C PHE A 513 11.69 5.23 -20.89
N GLY A 514 12.50 5.18 -21.95
CA GLY A 514 12.85 3.96 -22.68
C GLY A 514 14.29 3.52 -22.41
N ARG A 515 14.60 2.24 -22.69
CA ARG A 515 15.91 1.59 -22.44
C ARG A 515 16.39 1.73 -21.00
N VAL A 516 15.46 1.68 -20.07
CA VAL A 516 15.73 1.82 -18.64
C VAL A 516 16.23 0.49 -18.06
N ILE A 517 17.38 0.49 -17.44
CA ILE A 517 17.90 -0.67 -16.69
C ILE A 517 17.33 -0.68 -15.26
N PRO A 518 17.34 -1.83 -14.55
CA PRO A 518 16.71 -1.97 -13.22
C PRO A 518 17.15 -0.93 -12.20
N GLU A 519 18.43 -0.58 -12.14
CA GLU A 519 18.95 0.45 -11.24
C GLU A 519 18.42 1.85 -11.59
N GLN A 520 18.36 2.17 -12.89
CA GLN A 520 17.80 3.44 -13.31
C GLN A 520 16.30 3.52 -13.01
N LYS A 521 15.54 2.39 -13.11
CA LYS A 521 14.14 2.35 -12.66
C LYS A 521 14.03 2.80 -11.19
N LYS A 522 14.87 2.26 -10.31
CA LYS A 522 14.93 2.67 -8.89
C LYS A 522 15.24 4.16 -8.75
N LYS A 523 16.28 4.66 -9.41
CA LYS A 523 16.70 6.09 -9.33
C LYS A 523 15.63 7.04 -9.83
N ILE A 524 14.91 6.69 -10.90
CA ILE A 524 13.78 7.48 -11.42
C ILE A 524 12.66 7.58 -10.37
N ILE A 525 12.31 6.47 -9.70
CA ILE A 525 11.33 6.48 -8.61
C ILE A 525 11.80 7.38 -7.45
N GLU A 526 13.07 7.26 -7.05
CA GLU A 526 13.67 8.10 -5.99
C GLU A 526 13.62 9.58 -6.37
N ALA A 527 13.92 9.93 -7.62
CA ALA A 527 13.88 11.31 -8.10
C ALA A 527 12.45 11.88 -8.05
N PHE A 528 11.42 11.10 -8.44
CA PHE A 528 10.02 11.54 -8.29
C PHE A 528 9.67 11.79 -6.81
N LYS A 529 10.12 10.94 -5.89
CA LYS A 529 9.89 11.10 -4.44
C LYS A 529 10.62 12.33 -3.89
N MET A 530 11.87 12.56 -4.30
CA MET A 530 12.63 13.77 -3.93
C MET A 530 11.98 15.06 -4.42
N ALA A 531 11.26 15.00 -5.56
CA ALA A 531 10.44 16.10 -6.06
C ALA A 531 9.14 16.33 -5.25
N GLY A 532 8.92 15.59 -4.15
CA GLY A 532 7.78 15.74 -3.24
C GLY A 532 6.52 15.00 -3.69
N ASN A 533 6.64 14.04 -4.61
CA ASN A 533 5.52 13.22 -5.06
C ASN A 533 5.35 11.97 -4.17
N VAL A 534 4.11 11.48 -4.12
CA VAL A 534 3.77 10.15 -3.60
C VAL A 534 3.64 9.22 -4.79
N VAL A 535 4.59 8.29 -4.91
CA VAL A 535 4.80 7.49 -6.11
C VAL A 535 4.27 6.07 -5.93
N ALA A 536 3.39 5.65 -6.85
CA ALA A 536 3.08 4.23 -7.02
C ALA A 536 3.87 3.67 -8.21
N MET A 537 4.31 2.41 -8.11
CA MET A 537 4.96 1.66 -9.19
C MET A 537 4.20 0.38 -9.46
N THR A 538 3.93 0.11 -10.75
CA THR A 538 3.42 -1.20 -11.20
C THR A 538 4.48 -1.89 -12.05
N GLY A 539 4.64 -3.18 -11.84
CA GLY A 539 5.56 -3.99 -12.63
C GLY A 539 5.25 -5.48 -12.44
N ASP A 540 5.70 -6.30 -13.40
CA ASP A 540 5.50 -7.75 -13.41
C ASP A 540 6.81 -8.54 -13.52
N GLY A 541 7.88 -7.88 -13.94
CA GLY A 541 9.19 -8.49 -14.19
C GLY A 541 10.14 -8.48 -12.99
N VAL A 542 11.15 -9.32 -13.08
CA VAL A 542 12.29 -9.35 -12.15
C VAL A 542 13.01 -7.99 -12.14
N ASN A 543 13.07 -7.33 -13.29
CA ASN A 543 13.71 -6.01 -13.47
C ASN A 543 13.02 -4.88 -12.71
N ASP A 544 11.79 -5.09 -12.23
CA ASP A 544 10.99 -4.10 -11.49
C ASP A 544 11.17 -4.18 -9.98
N VAL A 545 11.75 -5.26 -9.47
CA VAL A 545 11.82 -5.56 -8.03
C VAL A 545 12.43 -4.43 -7.21
N LEU A 546 13.53 -3.82 -7.70
CA LEU A 546 14.18 -2.69 -7.02
C LEU A 546 13.28 -1.44 -7.00
N ALA A 547 12.61 -1.14 -8.11
CA ALA A 547 11.69 -0.02 -8.24
C ALA A 547 10.43 -0.23 -7.38
N LEU A 548 9.86 -1.45 -7.38
CA LEU A 548 8.71 -1.82 -6.52
C LEU A 548 9.01 -1.63 -5.04
N LYS A 549 10.21 -2.03 -4.57
CA LYS A 549 10.62 -1.83 -3.17
C LYS A 549 10.89 -0.38 -2.79
N CYS A 550 11.28 0.43 -3.76
CA CYS A 550 11.61 1.84 -3.55
C CYS A 550 10.36 2.74 -3.55
N ALA A 551 9.31 2.38 -4.30
CA ALA A 551 8.07 3.13 -4.40
C ALA A 551 7.35 3.26 -3.05
N ASP A 552 6.52 4.31 -2.89
CA ASP A 552 5.69 4.49 -1.70
C ASP A 552 4.54 3.47 -1.66
N CYS A 553 4.06 3.08 -2.83
CA CYS A 553 3.12 1.98 -3.01
C CYS A 553 3.52 1.15 -4.24
N SER A 554 3.53 -0.17 -4.11
CA SER A 554 3.90 -1.07 -5.21
C SER A 554 2.82 -2.09 -5.50
N VAL A 555 2.62 -2.34 -6.80
CA VAL A 555 1.58 -3.24 -7.31
C VAL A 555 2.21 -4.20 -8.32
N ALA A 556 2.00 -5.51 -8.13
CA ALA A 556 2.43 -6.53 -9.08
C ALA A 556 1.23 -7.24 -9.72
N MET A 557 1.48 -7.78 -10.91
CA MET A 557 0.56 -8.70 -11.60
C MET A 557 0.89 -10.13 -11.21
N ALA A 558 -0.11 -10.95 -10.93
CA ALA A 558 0.13 -12.35 -10.54
C ALA A 558 0.69 -13.22 -11.68
N SER A 559 0.45 -12.83 -12.94
CA SER A 559 1.06 -13.48 -14.12
C SER A 559 2.55 -13.15 -14.31
N GLY A 560 3.07 -12.19 -13.55
CA GLY A 560 4.49 -11.82 -13.60
C GLY A 560 5.37 -12.75 -12.77
N SER A 561 6.63 -12.32 -12.58
CA SER A 561 7.59 -13.09 -11.80
C SER A 561 7.21 -13.19 -10.32
N GLU A 562 7.56 -14.31 -9.72
CA GLU A 562 7.37 -14.54 -8.27
C GLU A 562 8.11 -13.48 -7.44
N ALA A 563 9.30 -13.09 -7.89
CA ALA A 563 10.10 -12.04 -7.25
C ALA A 563 9.39 -10.68 -7.20
N ALA A 564 8.71 -10.28 -8.30
CA ALA A 564 7.91 -9.05 -8.34
C ALA A 564 6.71 -9.15 -7.40
N SER A 565 5.99 -10.28 -7.42
CA SER A 565 4.83 -10.52 -6.54
C SER A 565 5.21 -10.49 -5.06
N ASN A 566 6.35 -11.06 -4.68
CA ASN A 566 6.85 -11.05 -3.30
C ASN A 566 7.38 -9.67 -2.86
N ALA A 567 7.90 -8.87 -3.79
CA ALA A 567 8.40 -7.52 -3.52
C ALA A 567 7.28 -6.49 -3.38
N ALA A 568 6.14 -6.71 -4.04
CA ALA A 568 5.03 -5.78 -4.10
C ALA A 568 4.17 -5.79 -2.82
N GLN A 569 3.63 -4.63 -2.47
CA GLN A 569 2.69 -4.47 -1.36
C GLN A 569 1.27 -4.90 -1.72
N ILE A 570 0.92 -4.83 -3.00
CA ILE A 570 -0.37 -5.24 -3.56
C ILE A 570 -0.12 -6.17 -4.75
N VAL A 571 -0.92 -7.25 -4.86
CA VAL A 571 -0.88 -8.16 -6.01
C VAL A 571 -2.28 -8.29 -6.60
N LEU A 572 -2.38 -8.08 -7.92
CA LEU A 572 -3.60 -8.27 -8.70
C LEU A 572 -3.63 -9.73 -9.20
N LEU A 573 -4.47 -10.57 -8.58
CA LEU A 573 -4.51 -12.02 -8.87
C LEU A 573 -4.95 -12.36 -10.30
N ASP A 574 -5.87 -11.57 -10.85
CA ASP A 574 -6.33 -11.76 -12.22
C ASP A 574 -5.41 -11.08 -13.24
N SER A 575 -4.31 -10.49 -12.79
CA SER A 575 -3.41 -9.68 -13.61
C SER A 575 -4.14 -8.60 -14.46
N ASP A 576 -5.26 -8.11 -13.92
CA ASP A 576 -6.10 -7.11 -14.58
C ASP A 576 -5.89 -5.72 -13.98
N PHE A 577 -5.14 -4.89 -14.71
CA PHE A 577 -4.84 -3.51 -14.31
C PHE A 577 -6.10 -2.63 -14.18
N SER A 578 -7.22 -2.99 -14.84
CA SER A 578 -8.48 -2.25 -14.74
C SER A 578 -9.08 -2.23 -13.32
N LYS A 579 -8.58 -3.06 -12.41
CA LYS A 579 -8.97 -3.06 -10.99
C LYS A 579 -8.33 -1.95 -10.17
N MET A 580 -7.29 -1.30 -10.68
CA MET A 580 -6.57 -0.23 -9.97
C MET A 580 -7.46 0.96 -9.57
N PRO A 581 -8.41 1.45 -10.39
CA PRO A 581 -9.39 2.44 -9.97
C PRO A 581 -10.17 2.06 -8.69
N ASP A 582 -10.54 0.80 -8.57
CA ASP A 582 -11.23 0.28 -7.39
C ASP A 582 -10.33 0.24 -6.15
N VAL A 583 -9.07 -0.16 -6.33
CA VAL A 583 -8.05 -0.20 -5.25
C VAL A 583 -7.78 1.20 -4.72
N VAL A 584 -7.57 2.18 -5.60
CA VAL A 584 -7.41 3.60 -5.23
C VAL A 584 -8.69 4.15 -4.59
N GLY A 585 -9.85 3.81 -5.16
CA GLY A 585 -11.15 4.21 -4.63
C GLY A 585 -11.40 3.69 -3.21
N GLU A 586 -10.96 2.46 -2.92
CA GLU A 586 -11.07 1.87 -1.59
C GLU A 586 -10.13 2.55 -0.58
N GLY A 587 -8.89 2.86 -0.98
CA GLY A 587 -7.97 3.65 -0.16
C GLY A 587 -8.53 5.03 0.19
N ARG A 588 -9.09 5.74 -0.80
CA ARG A 588 -9.75 7.05 -0.57
C ARG A 588 -10.94 6.95 0.35
N ARG A 589 -11.75 5.89 0.20
CA ARG A 589 -12.88 5.63 1.11
C ARG A 589 -12.42 5.54 2.55
N VAL A 590 -11.36 4.78 2.82
CA VAL A 590 -10.81 4.61 4.17
C VAL A 590 -10.35 5.94 4.74
N VAL A 591 -9.48 6.65 4.05
CA VAL A 591 -8.90 7.91 4.56
C VAL A 591 -9.97 8.98 4.75
N ASN A 592 -10.90 9.14 3.80
CA ASN A 592 -11.98 10.13 3.90
C ASN A 592 -12.95 9.82 5.04
N ASN A 593 -13.29 8.54 5.25
CA ASN A 593 -14.17 8.13 6.33
C ASN A 593 -13.51 8.28 7.69
N ILE A 594 -12.22 7.93 7.81
CA ILE A 594 -11.45 8.16 9.03
C ILE A 594 -11.36 9.67 9.32
N LYS A 595 -11.06 10.52 8.32
CA LYS A 595 -11.08 11.98 8.47
C LYS A 595 -12.41 12.51 9.03
N ARG A 596 -13.52 12.00 8.47
CA ARG A 596 -14.89 12.39 8.86
C ARG A 596 -15.18 12.00 10.32
N SER A 597 -14.90 10.76 10.66
CA SER A 597 -15.14 10.25 12.02
C SER A 597 -14.20 10.87 13.03
N ALA A 598 -12.92 11.02 12.69
CA ALA A 598 -11.93 11.67 13.54
C ALA A 598 -12.32 13.10 13.92
N SER A 599 -12.97 13.85 13.00
CA SER A 599 -13.44 15.21 13.30
C SER A 599 -14.53 15.25 14.37
N LEU A 600 -15.39 14.23 14.46
CA LEU A 600 -16.41 14.13 15.51
C LEU A 600 -15.75 13.83 16.88
N PHE A 601 -14.80 12.89 16.93
CA PHE A 601 -14.08 12.57 18.16
C PHE A 601 -13.26 13.78 18.66
N LEU A 602 -12.56 14.43 17.76
CA LEU A 602 -11.68 15.56 18.12
C LEU A 602 -12.46 16.79 18.58
N ALA A 603 -13.69 17.00 18.08
CA ALA A 603 -14.56 18.07 18.54
C ALA A 603 -14.84 17.96 20.05
N LYS A 604 -15.17 16.75 20.53
CA LYS A 604 -15.34 16.50 21.98
C LYS A 604 -14.06 16.82 22.77
N ASN A 605 -12.91 16.41 22.24
CA ASN A 605 -11.65 16.60 22.93
C ASN A 605 -11.26 18.08 23.02
N ILE A 606 -11.46 18.86 21.95
CA ILE A 606 -11.25 20.30 21.91
C ILE A 606 -12.17 20.98 22.93
N PHE A 607 -13.47 20.64 22.90
CA PHE A 607 -14.45 21.15 23.85
C PHE A 607 -14.03 20.87 25.29
N SER A 608 -13.74 19.60 25.63
CA SER A 608 -13.38 19.21 27.01
C SER A 608 -12.09 19.86 27.46
N MET A 609 -11.09 20.02 26.60
CA MET A 609 -9.84 20.70 26.93
C MET A 609 -10.06 22.19 27.24
N LEU A 610 -10.82 22.90 26.40
CA LEU A 610 -11.15 24.31 26.61
C LEU A 610 -11.97 24.52 27.89
N LEU A 611 -12.96 23.67 28.13
CA LEU A 611 -13.81 23.71 29.34
C LEU A 611 -13.00 23.41 30.59
N THR A 612 -12.04 22.50 30.52
CA THR A 612 -11.14 22.18 31.62
C THR A 612 -10.26 23.36 31.98
N ILE A 613 -9.68 24.05 31.01
CA ILE A 613 -8.89 25.27 31.20
C ILE A 613 -9.76 26.36 31.83
N PHE A 614 -10.99 26.55 31.32
CA PHE A 614 -11.95 27.50 31.90
C PHE A 614 -12.26 27.14 33.35
N THR A 615 -12.52 25.86 33.65
CA THR A 615 -12.81 25.38 35.03
C THR A 615 -11.65 25.68 35.98
N LEU A 616 -10.41 25.45 35.53
CA LEU A 616 -9.21 25.75 36.30
C LEU A 616 -9.05 27.25 36.59
N ILE A 617 -9.32 28.12 35.61
CA ILE A 617 -9.19 29.55 35.74
C ILE A 617 -10.32 30.14 36.61
N SER A 618 -11.55 29.70 36.40
CA SER A 618 -12.73 30.18 37.07
C SER A 618 -12.94 29.66 38.49
N VAL A 619 -12.09 28.72 38.92
CA VAL A 619 -12.15 28.07 40.28
C VAL A 619 -13.54 27.49 40.55
N ASN A 620 -14.10 26.76 39.61
CA ASN A 620 -15.40 26.09 39.70
C ASN A 620 -15.27 24.58 39.63
N LEU A 621 -16.35 23.85 39.94
CA LEU A 621 -16.46 22.41 39.61
C LEU A 621 -16.66 22.24 38.10
N TYR A 622 -16.16 21.14 37.55
CA TYR A 622 -16.41 20.83 36.17
C TYR A 622 -17.92 20.67 35.92
N PRO A 623 -18.53 21.36 34.94
CA PRO A 623 -19.99 21.51 34.87
C PRO A 623 -20.75 20.30 34.38
N LEU A 624 -20.09 19.21 34.03
CA LEU A 624 -20.70 17.98 33.50
C LEU A 624 -20.30 16.76 34.31
N TYR A 625 -21.18 15.75 34.35
CA TYR A 625 -20.88 14.43 34.90
C TYR A 625 -20.27 13.49 33.85
N PRO A 626 -19.45 12.49 34.24
CA PRO A 626 -18.87 11.50 33.32
C PRO A 626 -19.93 10.74 32.50
N THR A 627 -21.10 10.44 33.12
CA THR A 627 -22.24 9.79 32.47
C THR A 627 -22.85 10.61 31.34
N GLN A 628 -22.91 11.93 31.48
CA GLN A 628 -23.44 12.85 30.50
C GLN A 628 -22.52 12.94 29.27
N LEU A 629 -21.19 12.94 29.49
CA LEU A 629 -20.22 12.87 28.42
C LEU A 629 -20.26 11.52 27.68
N SER A 630 -20.54 10.43 28.40
CA SER A 630 -20.77 9.12 27.78
C SER A 630 -22.05 9.14 26.91
N PHE A 631 -23.12 9.76 27.41
CA PHE A 631 -24.36 9.94 26.66
C PHE A 631 -24.14 10.71 25.36
N LEU A 632 -23.47 11.86 25.45
CA LEU A 632 -23.08 12.64 24.25
C LEU A 632 -22.23 11.80 23.30
N GLY A 633 -21.22 11.10 23.83
CA GLY A 633 -20.29 10.28 23.06
C GLY A 633 -20.96 9.14 22.29
N ILE A 634 -21.95 8.47 22.88
CA ILE A 634 -22.69 7.38 22.23
C ILE A 634 -23.51 7.89 21.05
N PHE A 635 -24.34 8.89 21.26
CA PHE A 635 -25.36 9.30 20.29
C PHE A 635 -24.87 10.30 19.23
N THR A 636 -23.87 11.12 19.54
CA THR A 636 -23.39 12.13 18.57
C THR A 636 -22.05 11.78 17.92
N ILE A 637 -21.30 10.82 18.47
CA ILE A 637 -19.93 10.51 18.02
C ILE A 637 -19.75 9.02 17.68
N GLY A 638 -19.80 8.13 18.67
CA GLY A 638 -19.34 6.74 18.54
C GLY A 638 -20.18 5.93 17.57
N VAL A 639 -21.48 5.79 17.84
CA VAL A 639 -22.40 5.04 16.97
C VAL A 639 -22.47 5.65 15.56
N PRO A 640 -22.67 6.97 15.37
CA PRO A 640 -22.66 7.58 14.05
C PRO A 640 -21.33 7.37 13.32
N ALA A 641 -20.20 7.57 13.98
CA ALA A 641 -18.87 7.42 13.39
C ALA A 641 -18.64 6.00 12.85
N PHE A 642 -19.10 4.98 13.56
CA PHE A 642 -19.00 3.59 13.11
C PHE A 642 -19.76 3.37 11.80
N PHE A 643 -21.02 3.79 11.70
CA PHE A 643 -21.81 3.62 10.47
C PHE A 643 -21.26 4.46 9.31
N LEU A 644 -20.78 5.67 9.58
CA LEU A 644 -20.18 6.55 8.57
C LEU A 644 -18.84 6.00 8.03
N ALA A 645 -18.08 5.27 8.86
CA ALA A 645 -16.82 4.66 8.44
C ALA A 645 -16.99 3.55 7.40
N LEU A 646 -18.17 2.92 7.34
CA LEU A 646 -18.46 1.83 6.40
C LEU A 646 -18.97 2.30 5.03
N GLN A 647 -19.26 3.60 4.88
CA GLN A 647 -19.89 4.15 3.67
C GLN A 647 -18.90 4.37 2.51
N PRO A 648 -19.39 4.36 1.24
CA PRO A 648 -18.57 4.73 0.10
C PRO A 648 -18.25 6.23 0.11
N ASN A 649 -16.97 6.57 -0.05
CA ASN A 649 -16.51 7.95 -0.21
C ASN A 649 -15.20 7.97 -1.01
N LYS A 650 -15.29 8.08 -2.32
CA LYS A 650 -14.16 8.03 -3.26
C LYS A 650 -13.60 9.41 -3.62
N SER A 651 -13.99 10.49 -2.91
CA SER A 651 -13.54 11.84 -3.22
C SER A 651 -12.02 12.01 -3.08
N LEU A 652 -11.44 12.92 -3.88
CA LEU A 652 -10.01 13.20 -3.86
C LEU A 652 -9.56 13.69 -2.47
N ILE A 653 -8.43 13.16 -2.00
CA ILE A 653 -7.83 13.57 -0.73
C ILE A 653 -6.94 14.79 -0.99
N LYS A 654 -7.23 15.90 -0.29
CA LYS A 654 -6.43 17.13 -0.37
C LYS A 654 -5.87 17.49 1.01
N GLY A 655 -4.64 18.02 1.01
CA GLY A 655 -3.99 18.59 2.17
C GLY A 655 -3.59 17.61 3.29
N ASP A 656 -3.04 18.16 4.38
CA ASP A 656 -2.61 17.40 5.55
C ASP A 656 -3.77 16.77 6.30
N PHE A 657 -3.58 15.53 6.79
CA PHE A 657 -4.63 14.78 7.48
C PHE A 657 -5.03 15.45 8.79
N LEU A 658 -4.05 15.72 9.68
CA LEU A 658 -4.30 16.22 11.04
C LEU A 658 -4.90 17.63 11.00
N LEU A 659 -4.32 18.51 10.18
CA LEU A 659 -4.82 19.88 10.04
C LEU A 659 -6.28 19.90 9.58
N ASN A 660 -6.62 19.10 8.57
CA ASN A 660 -7.99 18.98 8.06
C ASN A 660 -8.98 18.47 9.11
N VAL A 661 -8.55 17.49 9.95
CA VAL A 661 -9.40 16.94 11.02
C VAL A 661 -9.62 17.99 12.11
N VAL A 662 -8.55 18.68 12.56
CA VAL A 662 -8.63 19.75 13.57
C VAL A 662 -9.55 20.89 13.11
N LEU A 663 -9.33 21.37 11.88
CA LEU A 663 -10.12 22.48 11.33
C LEU A 663 -11.61 22.15 11.15
N LYS A 664 -11.93 20.89 10.84
CA LYS A 664 -13.32 20.42 10.79
C LYS A 664 -13.95 20.22 12.17
N ALA A 665 -13.15 19.87 13.16
CA ALA A 665 -13.61 19.67 14.55
C ALA A 665 -13.79 20.97 15.31
N LEU A 666 -12.98 21.97 15.01
CA LEU A 666 -12.90 23.25 15.72
C LEU A 666 -14.25 23.99 15.85
N PRO A 667 -15.09 24.11 14.80
CA PRO A 667 -16.39 24.79 14.92
C PRO A 667 -17.29 24.18 15.98
N THR A 668 -17.39 22.86 16.03
CA THR A 668 -18.20 22.15 17.02
C THR A 668 -17.63 22.33 18.41
N GLY A 669 -16.32 22.08 18.58
CA GLY A 669 -15.68 22.21 19.90
C GLY A 669 -15.73 23.63 20.49
N LEU A 670 -15.57 24.67 19.65
CA LEU A 670 -15.69 26.07 20.08
C LEU A 670 -17.13 26.45 20.44
N THR A 671 -18.11 26.02 19.62
CA THR A 671 -19.52 26.29 19.91
C THR A 671 -19.93 25.63 21.22
N ASP A 672 -19.59 24.34 21.41
CA ASP A 672 -19.86 23.61 22.64
C ASP A 672 -19.24 24.31 23.87
N PHE A 673 -18.00 24.74 23.75
CA PHE A 673 -17.31 25.50 24.82
C PHE A 673 -18.05 26.79 25.17
N ILE A 674 -18.41 27.61 24.17
CA ILE A 674 -19.06 28.90 24.41
C ILE A 674 -20.42 28.69 25.09
N VAL A 675 -21.26 27.77 24.58
CA VAL A 675 -22.61 27.59 25.12
C VAL A 675 -22.60 27.00 26.54
N VAL A 676 -21.70 26.04 26.80
CA VAL A 676 -21.58 25.46 28.16
C VAL A 676 -21.04 26.47 29.15
N THR A 677 -20.08 27.31 28.73
CA THR A 677 -19.52 28.39 29.57
C THR A 677 -20.63 29.39 29.95
N ILE A 678 -21.45 29.81 29.00
CA ILE A 678 -22.60 30.71 29.27
C ILE A 678 -23.56 30.09 30.28
N ILE A 679 -23.94 28.83 30.11
CA ILE A 679 -24.86 28.12 31.00
C ILE A 679 -24.24 27.99 32.42
N THR A 680 -22.95 27.69 32.49
CA THR A 680 -22.23 27.55 33.77
C THR A 680 -22.15 28.88 34.53
N ILE A 681 -21.83 29.97 33.84
CA ILE A 681 -21.79 31.30 34.44
C ILE A 681 -23.18 31.69 34.94
N TYR A 682 -24.22 31.49 34.11
CA TYR A 682 -25.60 31.78 34.51
C TYR A 682 -26.03 30.97 35.74
N GLY A 683 -25.77 29.63 35.74
CA GLY A 683 -26.07 28.76 36.88
C GLY A 683 -25.42 29.23 38.17
N ASN A 684 -24.14 29.63 38.09
CA ASN A 684 -23.42 30.18 39.25
C ASN A 684 -24.01 31.53 39.73
N CYS A 685 -24.36 32.42 38.81
CA CYS A 685 -24.95 33.73 39.15
C CYS A 685 -26.37 33.63 39.76
N THR A 686 -27.12 32.60 39.35
CA THR A 686 -28.49 32.38 39.82
C THR A 686 -28.59 31.44 41.03
N GLY A 687 -27.46 30.84 41.45
CA GLY A 687 -27.44 29.81 42.50
C GLY A 687 -28.16 28.51 42.11
N ALA A 688 -28.28 28.23 40.83
CA ALA A 688 -28.94 27.01 40.36
C ALA A 688 -28.20 25.73 40.79
N PRO A 689 -28.92 24.68 41.20
CA PRO A 689 -28.28 23.41 41.51
C PRO A 689 -27.40 22.88 40.38
N HIS A 690 -26.22 22.36 40.76
CA HIS A 690 -25.25 21.84 39.77
C HIS A 690 -25.87 20.79 38.82
N GLU A 691 -26.76 19.93 39.31
CA GLU A 691 -27.44 18.92 38.50
C GLU A 691 -28.33 19.53 37.41
N GLN A 692 -28.99 20.65 37.68
CA GLN A 692 -29.81 21.35 36.67
C GLN A 692 -28.95 22.04 35.63
N THR A 693 -27.86 22.69 36.05
CA THR A 693 -26.91 23.32 35.16
C THR A 693 -26.24 22.27 34.25
N ALA A 694 -25.85 21.13 34.82
CA ALA A 694 -25.26 20.02 34.06
C ALA A 694 -26.24 19.41 33.07
N THR A 695 -27.52 19.24 33.45
CA THR A 695 -28.58 18.76 32.55
C THR A 695 -28.84 19.73 31.40
N ALA A 696 -28.96 21.04 31.71
CA ALA A 696 -29.12 22.09 30.71
C ALA A 696 -27.96 22.12 29.69
N ALA A 697 -26.72 22.08 30.18
CA ALA A 697 -25.52 22.02 29.34
C ALA A 697 -25.53 20.77 28.43
N THR A 698 -25.87 19.60 28.97
CA THR A 698 -25.95 18.35 28.19
C THR A 698 -26.96 18.43 27.06
N LEU A 699 -28.16 18.98 27.29
CA LEU A 699 -29.18 19.13 26.26
C LEU A 699 -28.73 20.06 25.11
N VAL A 700 -28.08 21.17 25.44
CA VAL A 700 -27.55 22.07 24.43
C VAL A 700 -26.41 21.41 23.65
N LEU A 701 -25.50 20.70 24.32
CA LEU A 701 -24.44 19.90 23.69
C LEU A 701 -24.98 18.84 22.71
N LEU A 702 -26.04 18.13 23.10
CA LEU A 702 -26.71 17.16 22.19
C LEU A 702 -27.29 17.87 20.95
N THR A 703 -27.83 19.09 21.10
CA THR A 703 -28.35 19.89 19.98
C THR A 703 -27.24 20.27 19.01
N VAL A 704 -26.12 20.80 19.51
CA VAL A 704 -24.95 21.13 18.68
C VAL A 704 -24.32 19.87 18.07
N GLY A 705 -24.20 18.79 18.85
CA GLY A 705 -23.68 17.50 18.39
C GLY A 705 -24.53 16.92 17.25
N MET A 706 -25.88 17.00 17.35
CA MET A 706 -26.77 16.60 16.26
C MET A 706 -26.61 17.50 15.02
N ALA A 707 -26.47 18.82 15.20
CA ALA A 707 -26.21 19.73 14.08
C ALA A 707 -24.87 19.42 13.38
N ALA A 708 -23.83 19.08 14.16
CA ALA A 708 -22.55 18.64 13.65
C ALA A 708 -22.66 17.31 12.89
N LEU A 709 -23.40 16.32 13.42
CA LEU A 709 -23.67 15.04 12.78
C LEU A 709 -24.39 15.25 11.43
N VAL A 710 -25.45 16.05 11.40
CA VAL A 710 -26.18 16.41 10.18
C VAL A 710 -25.27 17.05 9.13
N ARG A 711 -24.35 17.93 9.55
CA ARG A 711 -23.35 18.53 8.65
C ARG A 711 -22.38 17.50 8.08
N VAL A 712 -21.88 16.58 8.91
CA VAL A 712 -20.96 15.51 8.52
C VAL A 712 -21.63 14.49 7.61
N CYS A 713 -22.94 14.29 7.73
CA CYS A 713 -23.74 13.39 6.89
C CYS A 713 -24.04 13.94 5.48
N LYS A 714 -23.78 15.22 5.20
CA LYS A 714 -23.97 15.79 3.85
C LYS A 714 -22.88 15.30 2.87
N PRO A 715 -23.23 15.01 1.58
CA PRO A 715 -24.58 14.92 1.02
C PRO A 715 -25.34 13.73 1.59
N PHE A 716 -26.66 13.86 1.71
CA PHE A 716 -27.50 12.84 2.30
C PHE A 716 -27.71 11.66 1.35
N ASP A 717 -27.66 10.46 1.92
CA ASP A 717 -28.18 9.22 1.36
C ASP A 717 -29.12 8.56 2.38
N ILE A 718 -29.82 7.51 1.99
CA ILE A 718 -30.79 6.82 2.85
C ILE A 718 -30.14 6.38 4.17
N ILE A 719 -28.94 5.79 4.14
CA ILE A 719 -28.26 5.30 5.34
C ILE A 719 -27.90 6.45 6.30
N ARG A 720 -27.42 7.59 5.77
CA ARG A 720 -27.06 8.75 6.58
C ARG A 720 -28.28 9.41 7.23
N VAL A 721 -29.41 9.46 6.50
CA VAL A 721 -30.68 9.92 7.05
C VAL A 721 -31.14 8.97 8.16
N CYS A 722 -31.14 7.66 7.91
CA CYS A 722 -31.49 6.66 8.95
C CYS A 722 -30.62 6.79 10.20
N VAL A 723 -29.30 7.01 10.05
CA VAL A 723 -28.39 7.22 11.19
C VAL A 723 -28.81 8.48 11.98
N CYS A 724 -29.04 9.62 11.30
CA CYS A 724 -29.47 10.84 11.98
C CYS A 724 -30.80 10.66 12.72
N VAL A 725 -31.78 10.02 12.08
CA VAL A 725 -33.09 9.76 12.70
C VAL A 725 -32.97 8.79 13.87
N ALA A 726 -32.24 7.70 13.71
CA ALA A 726 -32.02 6.72 14.78
C ALA A 726 -31.34 7.35 16.01
N MET A 727 -30.35 8.24 15.80
CA MET A 727 -29.70 8.95 16.92
C MET A 727 -30.66 9.92 17.61
N ALA A 728 -31.45 10.67 16.85
CA ALA A 728 -32.44 11.57 17.42
C ALA A 728 -33.51 10.81 18.23
N CYS A 729 -34.03 9.70 17.70
CA CYS A 729 -34.96 8.82 18.43
C CYS A 729 -34.32 8.21 19.69
N GLY A 730 -33.06 7.78 19.58
CA GLY A 730 -32.32 7.23 20.72
C GLY A 730 -32.08 8.25 21.83
N ILE A 731 -31.79 9.51 21.50
CA ILE A 731 -31.70 10.60 22.47
C ILE A 731 -33.03 10.80 23.20
N VAL A 732 -34.15 10.92 22.44
CA VAL A 732 -35.48 11.10 23.01
C VAL A 732 -35.84 9.90 23.91
N PHE A 733 -35.65 8.68 23.44
CA PHE A 733 -35.89 7.46 24.24
C PHE A 733 -35.09 7.46 25.53
N SER A 734 -33.80 7.79 25.47
CA SER A 734 -32.93 7.84 26.64
C SER A 734 -33.35 8.92 27.63
N MET A 735 -33.84 10.06 27.15
CA MET A 735 -34.34 11.14 28.01
C MET A 735 -35.60 10.75 28.75
N ILE A 736 -36.46 9.91 28.16
CA ILE A 736 -37.71 9.44 28.79
C ILE A 736 -37.46 8.28 29.77
N PHE A 737 -36.73 7.24 29.31
CA PHE A 737 -36.62 5.97 30.00
C PHE A 737 -35.31 5.76 30.78
N LEU A 738 -34.21 6.39 30.35
CA LEU A 738 -32.86 6.19 30.92
C LEU A 738 -32.30 7.46 31.59
N ARG A 739 -33.19 8.37 31.96
CA ARG A 739 -32.82 9.68 32.56
C ARG A 739 -31.90 9.55 33.76
N SER A 740 -32.24 8.69 34.71
CA SER A 740 -31.45 8.46 35.93
C SER A 740 -30.08 7.85 35.65
N LEU A 741 -30.00 6.97 34.62
CA LEU A 741 -28.72 6.36 34.20
C LEU A 741 -27.71 7.42 33.73
N PHE A 742 -28.18 8.47 33.06
CA PHE A 742 -27.34 9.55 32.53
C PHE A 742 -27.29 10.77 33.48
N ALA A 743 -27.66 10.63 34.72
CA ALA A 743 -27.67 11.71 35.73
C ALA A 743 -28.40 12.97 35.25
N MET A 744 -29.53 12.81 34.58
CA MET A 744 -30.35 13.90 34.05
C MET A 744 -31.53 14.14 35.00
N VAL A 745 -31.75 15.42 35.32
CA VAL A 745 -32.85 15.83 36.24
C VAL A 745 -33.94 16.59 35.47
N VAL A 746 -35.12 16.70 36.03
CA VAL A 746 -36.19 17.55 35.50
C VAL A 746 -35.79 19.00 35.73
N LEU A 747 -35.78 19.80 34.66
CA LEU A 747 -35.42 21.21 34.72
C LEU A 747 -36.59 22.00 35.34
N ASN A 748 -36.28 22.93 36.24
CA ASN A 748 -37.23 23.92 36.70
C ASN A 748 -37.56 24.95 35.62
N GLY A 749 -38.65 25.75 35.79
CA GLY A 749 -39.13 26.68 34.75
C GLY A 749 -38.04 27.63 34.23
N LEU A 750 -37.21 28.16 35.13
CA LEU A 750 -36.15 29.11 34.77
C LEU A 750 -34.98 28.42 34.03
N ALA A 751 -34.53 27.27 34.51
CA ALA A 751 -33.51 26.49 33.84
C ALA A 751 -34.02 25.93 32.50
N LEU A 752 -35.29 25.55 32.42
CA LEU A 752 -35.90 25.09 31.17
C LEU A 752 -35.90 26.19 30.11
N ASN A 753 -36.36 27.41 30.48
CA ASN A 753 -36.40 28.54 29.55
C ASN A 753 -35.01 28.89 29.03
N LEU A 754 -33.99 28.92 29.90
CA LEU A 754 -32.61 29.13 29.49
C LEU A 754 -32.15 28.05 28.52
N THR A 755 -32.43 26.78 28.84
CA THR A 755 -32.03 25.64 28.01
C THR A 755 -32.63 25.75 26.64
N VAL A 756 -33.95 26.00 26.52
CA VAL A 756 -34.64 26.15 25.23
C VAL A 756 -34.08 27.36 24.44
N MET A 757 -33.86 28.49 25.09
CA MET A 757 -33.23 29.64 24.47
C MET A 757 -31.85 29.33 23.93
N MET A 758 -30.99 28.66 24.73
CA MET A 758 -29.64 28.29 24.33
C MET A 758 -29.62 27.22 23.23
N MET A 759 -30.55 26.25 23.21
CA MET A 759 -30.71 25.31 22.12
C MET A 759 -31.00 26.02 20.80
N VAL A 760 -31.88 27.01 20.79
CA VAL A 760 -32.23 27.81 19.60
C VAL A 760 -31.06 28.69 19.18
N LEU A 761 -30.39 29.38 20.11
CA LEU A 761 -29.26 30.27 19.82
C LEU A 761 -28.00 29.52 19.40
N SER A 762 -27.80 28.29 19.87
CA SER A 762 -26.62 27.49 19.54
C SER A 762 -26.53 27.17 18.04
N LEU A 763 -27.65 27.03 17.33
CA LEU A 763 -27.68 26.68 15.90
C LEU A 763 -27.13 27.81 15.00
N PRO A 764 -27.61 29.07 15.12
CA PRO A 764 -27.02 30.19 14.35
C PRO A 764 -25.57 30.46 14.78
N LEU A 765 -25.23 30.34 16.06
CA LEU A 765 -23.85 30.46 16.56
C LEU A 765 -22.96 29.41 15.89
N TYR A 766 -23.36 28.15 15.87
CA TYR A 766 -22.64 27.07 15.20
C TYR A 766 -22.41 27.38 13.71
N ARG A 767 -23.44 27.86 12.99
CA ARG A 767 -23.31 28.26 11.59
C ARG A 767 -22.31 29.42 11.41
N TYR A 768 -22.33 30.40 12.31
CA TYR A 768 -21.41 31.54 12.28
C TYR A 768 -19.96 31.07 12.50
N VAL A 769 -19.71 30.27 13.54
CA VAL A 769 -18.37 29.72 13.83
C VAL A 769 -17.88 28.85 12.67
N CYS A 770 -18.77 28.07 12.00
CA CYS A 770 -18.43 27.32 10.80
C CYS A 770 -17.98 28.22 9.63
N ARG A 771 -18.62 29.35 9.42
CA ARG A 771 -18.23 30.32 8.38
C ARG A 771 -16.91 30.99 8.71
N MET A 772 -16.73 31.39 9.96
CA MET A 772 -15.49 32.00 10.44
C MET A 772 -14.28 31.05 10.29
N THR A 773 -14.43 29.79 10.67
CA THR A 773 -13.36 28.78 10.50
C THR A 773 -13.08 28.47 9.04
N ALA A 774 -14.10 28.43 8.17
CA ALA A 774 -13.90 28.27 6.73
C ALA A 774 -13.12 29.45 6.14
N TRP A 775 -13.47 30.68 6.51
CA TRP A 775 -12.74 31.88 6.09
C TRP A 775 -11.26 31.87 6.57
N LEU A 776 -11.01 31.44 7.80
CA LEU A 776 -9.64 31.29 8.31
C LEU A 776 -8.85 30.26 7.51
N ILE A 777 -9.47 29.13 7.13
CA ILE A 777 -8.83 28.10 6.30
C ILE A 777 -8.43 28.69 4.95
N ASP A 778 -9.37 29.35 4.26
CA ASP A 778 -9.12 29.97 2.97
C ASP A 778 -8.03 31.05 3.05
N PHE A 779 -8.04 31.83 4.12
CA PHE A 779 -7.01 32.85 4.39
C PHE A 779 -5.61 32.20 4.54
N PHE A 780 -5.48 31.16 5.36
CA PHE A 780 -4.19 30.47 5.55
C PHE A 780 -3.74 29.71 4.31
N GLU A 781 -4.63 29.10 3.54
CA GLU A 781 -4.28 28.40 2.29
C GLU A 781 -3.78 29.41 1.24
N ASN A 782 -4.39 30.56 1.11
CA ASN A 782 -3.97 31.60 0.17
C ASN A 782 -2.65 32.25 0.60
N HIS A 783 -2.47 32.49 1.89
CA HIS A 783 -1.21 33.08 2.43
C HIS A 783 -0.03 32.10 2.30
N ASN A 784 -0.24 30.80 2.55
CA ASN A 784 0.78 29.77 2.34
C ASN A 784 1.14 29.55 0.86
N ARG A 785 0.21 29.74 -0.08
CA ARG A 785 0.55 29.75 -1.51
C ARG A 785 1.47 30.93 -1.85
N HIS A 786 1.22 32.11 -1.31
CA HIS A 786 2.09 33.28 -1.49
C HIS A 786 3.48 33.09 -0.88
N PHE A 787 3.57 32.50 0.31
CA PHE A 787 4.84 32.19 0.99
C PHE A 787 5.65 31.09 0.28
N ARG A 788 5.01 30.06 -0.29
CA ARG A 788 5.67 29.03 -1.10
C ARG A 788 6.13 29.55 -2.46
N HIS A 789 5.46 30.55 -3.02
CA HIS A 789 5.94 31.24 -4.24
C HIS A 789 7.13 32.13 -3.96
N LEU A 790 7.19 32.81 -2.80
CA LEU A 790 8.31 33.66 -2.38
C LEU A 790 9.57 32.83 -2.00
N LEU A 791 9.44 31.58 -1.61
CA LEU A 791 10.57 30.69 -1.32
C LEU A 791 11.05 29.90 -2.57
N LYS A 792 10.36 30.01 -3.70
CA LYS A 792 10.73 29.39 -4.99
C LYS A 792 11.25 30.41 -6.03
N GLY A 793 11.34 31.70 -5.67
CA GLY A 793 11.92 32.77 -6.48
C GLY A 793 13.40 33.05 -6.03
#